data_7c10eaf59841ff49db5bfb856ab08061
#
_entry.id   7c10eaf59841ff49db5bfb856ab08061
#
_cell.length_a   1.000
_cell.length_b   1.000
_cell.length_c   1.000
_cell.angle_alpha   90.00
_cell.angle_beta   90.00
_cell.angle_gamma   90.00
#
_symmetry.space_group_name_H-M   'P 1'
#
loop_
_entity.id
_entity.type
_entity.pdbx_description
1 polymer ?
#
loop_
_entity_poly.entity_id
_entity_poly.type
_entity_poly.pdbx_seq_one_letter_code
_entity_poly.pdbx_strand_id
1 'polypeptide(L)'
;MAVAVVAGALLVSAAVVGAAPHAWGVLHAHEEVPVRLPASFTGLATRSRILDVNGTQIGVYEFENSQPLSIEAVPDHVVAAVLAVEDEGFEAHKGVNLRALVRATLANFQYTASRQGASTITQQVVKNEFLAGLPRDGRYKILQARYAVMLEKSVPKSAIVERYLNTVFFGNNAYGIQAAAETYFGAKVADLTLAQAAFLAGLVRAPSTYDPIRRPEQARRRFAQVLDRLVETSLMTRAEADATLTVFQIPEKAGAVAQQSTSRTYISEMIRDYLLNKSTVLGATYAERYAALYRGGLRITTTIDATDQAKAEKAARERLPANKTGIQSAMVSLDTATGAVRALVGGPGFAPGRSEVNLALRRRQTGSSIKIFVLTAALEAGVEGTDLIDGTLPCTFPNPGKPEEPFRITKGVSKPLTTLEEQTWLSINCAYARLAQIVGLNRLPNTVYKMASSAYLRPDIFKIWPYASFSTGANELSAFDMASGAQTIANGGMHHEPFFIERIEDATGRVLFQHALSGVQVISKEVADKQVAILKQTLIRGTARRTPLEGDRPSAGKTGTQDENTNAWFVGFTRQLTTAVWVGDPKGYTPMVNIPEFKADGVPRVQGATYPARIWKAYMDAAHEGLPVQDWDAPVPPARNQMRLYLPGVDCIAEVVSGRLPRNATGAVNTVVPVTTVPAAPTATTVPGATVPGSVPVTPTTAYKGPVVSVVDPGTTIAPTDTNPLTPVVGVDPQRFLVYDCAKGVPASVRTTVVP
;
A
#
# COMPACT_ATOMS: atom_id res chain seq x y z
N MET A 1 -4.94 -37.21 -60.63
CA MET A 1 -5.58 -35.88 -60.57
C MET A 1 -6.81 -35.86 -59.67
N ALA A 2 -7.81 -36.71 -59.84
CA ALA A 2 -9.02 -36.72 -59.01
C ALA A 2 -8.76 -36.89 -57.48
N VAL A 3 -7.85 -37.76 -57.10
CA VAL A 3 -7.50 -37.99 -55.67
C VAL A 3 -6.85 -36.72 -55.03
N ALA A 4 -6.02 -36.01 -55.78
CA ALA A 4 -5.39 -34.77 -55.27
C ALA A 4 -6.41 -33.64 -55.12
N VAL A 5 -7.41 -33.56 -55.99
CA VAL A 5 -8.50 -32.59 -55.91
C VAL A 5 -9.42 -32.89 -54.73
N VAL A 6 -9.75 -34.14 -54.51
CA VAL A 6 -10.57 -34.58 -53.35
C VAL A 6 -9.83 -34.38 -52.04
N ALA A 7 -8.55 -34.73 -51.95
CA ALA A 7 -7.72 -34.49 -50.79
C ALA A 7 -7.57 -32.96 -50.47
N GLY A 8 -7.37 -32.13 -51.52
CA GLY A 8 -7.35 -30.71 -51.37
C GLY A 8 -8.68 -30.10 -50.89
N ALA A 9 -9.80 -30.58 -51.44
CA ALA A 9 -11.13 -30.17 -50.98
C ALA A 9 -11.42 -30.58 -49.54
N LEU A 10 -11.01 -31.78 -49.13
CA LEU A 10 -11.14 -32.24 -47.72
C LEU A 10 -10.26 -31.44 -46.76
N LEU A 11 -9.04 -31.07 -47.13
CA LEU A 11 -8.17 -30.23 -46.35
C LEU A 11 -8.73 -28.80 -46.18
N VAL A 12 -9.26 -28.24 -47.27
CA VAL A 12 -9.92 -26.93 -47.22
C VAL A 12 -11.19 -26.99 -46.37
N SER A 13 -12.00 -28.05 -46.48
CA SER A 13 -13.21 -28.25 -45.69
C SER A 13 -12.86 -28.43 -44.20
N ALA A 14 -11.84 -29.21 -43.85
CA ALA A 14 -11.37 -29.42 -42.50
C ALA A 14 -10.82 -28.13 -41.91
N ALA A 15 -10.09 -27.32 -42.70
CA ALA A 15 -9.60 -26.01 -42.27
C ALA A 15 -10.75 -25.03 -42.02
N VAL A 16 -11.79 -25.01 -42.88
CA VAL A 16 -12.99 -24.21 -42.71
C VAL A 16 -13.79 -24.63 -41.49
N VAL A 17 -14.00 -25.93 -41.28
CA VAL A 17 -14.73 -26.47 -40.11
C VAL A 17 -13.94 -26.23 -38.82
N GLY A 18 -12.62 -26.38 -38.83
CA GLY A 18 -11.75 -26.10 -37.70
C GLY A 18 -11.67 -24.62 -37.36
N ALA A 19 -11.74 -23.73 -38.36
CA ALA A 19 -11.74 -22.27 -38.16
C ALA A 19 -13.12 -21.69 -37.79
N ALA A 20 -14.22 -22.40 -38.10
CA ALA A 20 -15.58 -21.90 -37.91
C ALA A 20 -15.91 -21.53 -36.43
N PRO A 21 -15.57 -22.33 -35.41
CA PRO A 21 -15.82 -21.97 -34.02
C PRO A 21 -15.03 -20.71 -33.60
N HIS A 22 -13.79 -20.58 -34.07
CA HIS A 22 -12.96 -19.40 -33.82
C HIS A 22 -13.49 -18.15 -34.52
N ALA A 23 -13.93 -18.31 -35.79
CA ALA A 23 -14.57 -17.23 -36.53
C ALA A 23 -15.91 -16.83 -35.90
N TRP A 24 -16.70 -17.78 -35.42
CA TRP A 24 -17.97 -17.53 -34.71
C TRP A 24 -17.73 -16.76 -33.40
N GLY A 25 -16.83 -17.23 -32.54
CA GLY A 25 -16.48 -16.52 -31.30
C GLY A 25 -15.93 -15.10 -31.54
N VAL A 26 -15.18 -14.92 -32.62
CA VAL A 26 -14.67 -13.60 -33.02
C VAL A 26 -15.79 -12.69 -33.53
N LEU A 27 -16.73 -13.18 -34.34
CA LEU A 27 -17.87 -12.41 -34.85
C LEU A 27 -18.87 -12.02 -33.74
N HIS A 28 -19.02 -12.86 -32.72
CA HIS A 28 -19.93 -12.65 -31.58
C HIS A 28 -19.23 -12.10 -30.34
N ALA A 29 -17.97 -11.69 -30.44
CA ALA A 29 -17.20 -11.12 -29.31
C ALA A 29 -17.86 -9.89 -28.66
N HIS A 30 -18.76 -9.19 -29.36
CA HIS A 30 -19.53 -8.06 -28.84
C HIS A 30 -20.62 -8.46 -27.85
N GLU A 31 -21.06 -9.71 -27.85
CA GLU A 31 -22.04 -10.24 -26.89
C GLU A 31 -21.35 -10.52 -25.54
N GLU A 32 -20.07 -10.90 -25.58
CA GLU A 32 -19.23 -11.12 -24.40
C GLU A 32 -18.73 -9.81 -23.78
N VAL A 33 -18.64 -8.74 -24.58
CA VAL A 33 -18.16 -7.41 -24.13
C VAL A 33 -19.15 -6.34 -24.57
N PRO A 34 -20.31 -6.21 -23.87
CA PRO A 34 -21.30 -5.21 -24.22
C PRO A 34 -20.80 -3.81 -23.87
N VAL A 35 -20.49 -3.01 -24.89
CA VAL A 35 -20.16 -1.60 -24.75
C VAL A 35 -21.40 -0.76 -25.02
N ARG A 36 -21.81 0.07 -24.06
CA ARG A 36 -22.89 1.05 -24.27
C ARG A 36 -22.31 2.24 -25.02
N LEU A 37 -22.70 2.39 -26.29
CA LEU A 37 -22.39 3.57 -27.06
C LEU A 37 -23.41 4.68 -26.73
N PRO A 38 -22.96 5.94 -26.59
CA PRO A 38 -23.88 7.05 -26.33
C PRO A 38 -24.66 7.42 -27.58
N ALA A 39 -25.88 7.94 -27.41
CA ALA A 39 -26.66 8.55 -28.49
C ALA A 39 -26.08 9.91 -28.90
N SER A 40 -25.36 10.56 -28.03
CA SER A 40 -24.55 11.77 -28.26
C SER A 40 -23.36 11.72 -27.30
N PHE A 41 -22.22 12.29 -27.68
CA PHE A 41 -21.13 12.46 -26.72
C PHE A 41 -21.60 13.42 -25.63
N THR A 42 -21.61 12.94 -24.39
CA THR A 42 -21.77 13.82 -23.22
C THR A 42 -20.62 14.82 -23.19
N GLY A 43 -20.89 16.03 -22.68
CA GLY A 43 -20.00 17.18 -22.73
C GLY A 43 -18.51 16.86 -22.57
N LEU A 44 -17.69 17.66 -23.21
CA LEU A 44 -16.24 17.51 -23.25
C LEU A 44 -15.66 17.47 -21.86
N ALA A 45 -14.60 16.70 -21.69
CA ALA A 45 -14.01 16.39 -20.40
C ALA A 45 -13.72 17.65 -19.57
N THR A 46 -14.43 17.79 -18.46
CA THR A 46 -14.10 18.79 -17.46
C THR A 46 -13.12 18.17 -16.48
N ARG A 47 -12.01 18.86 -16.21
CA ARG A 47 -10.99 18.39 -15.26
C ARG A 47 -11.58 18.16 -13.87
N SER A 48 -11.27 17.03 -13.24
CA SER A 48 -11.62 16.80 -11.85
C SER A 48 -10.61 17.47 -10.93
N ARG A 49 -11.09 18.08 -9.86
CA ARG A 49 -10.26 18.80 -8.88
C ARG A 49 -10.14 18.00 -7.61
N ILE A 50 -8.93 17.96 -7.06
CA ILE A 50 -8.67 17.42 -5.73
C ILE A 50 -8.52 18.60 -4.79
N LEU A 51 -9.34 18.62 -3.76
CA LEU A 51 -9.38 19.68 -2.76
C LEU A 51 -8.90 19.11 -1.42
N ASP A 52 -8.21 19.91 -0.63
CA ASP A 52 -7.94 19.62 0.77
C ASP A 52 -9.20 19.75 1.62
N VAL A 53 -9.10 19.48 2.92
CA VAL A 53 -10.23 19.56 3.86
C VAL A 53 -10.80 21.00 3.97
N ASN A 54 -10.01 22.02 3.64
CA ASN A 54 -10.40 23.43 3.69
C ASN A 54 -10.90 23.96 2.32
N GLY A 55 -10.96 23.09 1.29
CA GLY A 55 -11.38 23.47 -0.05
C GLY A 55 -10.28 24.05 -0.94
N THR A 56 -9.02 24.07 -0.47
CA THR A 56 -7.86 24.47 -1.27
C THR A 56 -7.54 23.40 -2.32
N GLN A 57 -7.32 23.79 -3.58
CA GLN A 57 -6.96 22.84 -4.61
C GLN A 57 -5.53 22.33 -4.42
N ILE A 58 -5.39 21.02 -4.23
CA ILE A 58 -4.11 20.31 -4.04
C ILE A 58 -3.73 19.44 -5.24
N GLY A 59 -4.61 19.30 -6.22
CA GLY A 59 -4.32 18.56 -7.43
C GLY A 59 -5.48 18.61 -8.43
N VAL A 60 -5.24 18.06 -9.62
CA VAL A 60 -6.26 17.90 -10.67
C VAL A 60 -6.08 16.56 -11.36
N TYR A 61 -7.18 15.97 -11.80
CA TYR A 61 -7.18 14.92 -12.81
C TYR A 61 -7.76 15.53 -14.09
N GLU A 62 -6.91 15.68 -15.03
CA GLU A 62 -7.30 16.06 -16.38
C GLU A 62 -6.87 14.98 -17.33
N PHE A 63 -7.61 14.81 -18.41
CA PHE A 63 -7.18 14.00 -19.51
C PHE A 63 -6.01 14.78 -20.15
N GLU A 64 -4.86 14.61 -19.54
CA GLU A 64 -3.54 15.13 -19.89
C GLU A 64 -3.59 16.39 -20.77
N ASN A 65 -3.65 17.55 -20.15
CA ASN A 65 -3.65 18.87 -20.81
C ASN A 65 -4.66 19.02 -21.96
N SER A 66 -5.87 18.43 -21.81
CA SER A 66 -6.94 18.60 -22.79
C SER A 66 -7.71 19.89 -22.50
N GLN A 67 -7.71 20.79 -23.46
CA GLN A 67 -8.58 21.97 -23.49
C GLN A 67 -9.62 21.73 -24.59
N PRO A 68 -10.81 21.23 -24.23
CA PRO A 68 -11.82 20.89 -25.20
C PRO A 68 -12.34 22.12 -25.93
N LEU A 69 -12.43 22.01 -27.26
CA LEU A 69 -13.02 23.00 -28.13
C LEU A 69 -14.21 22.41 -28.87
N SER A 70 -15.22 23.22 -29.10
CA SER A 70 -16.25 22.85 -30.07
C SER A 70 -15.66 22.82 -31.48
N ILE A 71 -16.24 22.03 -32.38
CA ILE A 71 -15.72 21.89 -33.75
C ILE A 71 -15.73 23.22 -34.49
N GLU A 72 -16.69 24.09 -34.18
CA GLU A 72 -16.81 25.42 -34.76
C GLU A 72 -15.66 26.37 -34.39
N ALA A 73 -14.97 26.07 -33.27
CA ALA A 73 -13.80 26.83 -32.83
C ALA A 73 -12.49 26.34 -33.45
N VAL A 74 -12.52 25.23 -34.19
CA VAL A 74 -11.36 24.67 -34.89
C VAL A 74 -11.41 25.09 -36.33
N PRO A 75 -10.39 25.80 -36.89
CA PRO A 75 -10.38 26.23 -38.27
C PRO A 75 -10.50 25.06 -39.24
N ASP A 76 -11.24 25.26 -40.35
CA ASP A 76 -11.48 24.22 -41.36
C ASP A 76 -10.19 23.61 -41.95
N HIS A 77 -9.15 24.42 -42.13
CA HIS A 77 -7.88 23.93 -42.66
C HIS A 77 -7.15 22.99 -41.68
N VAL A 78 -7.39 23.15 -40.33
CA VAL A 78 -6.85 22.26 -39.31
C VAL A 78 -7.56 20.92 -39.37
N VAL A 79 -8.90 20.94 -39.45
CA VAL A 79 -9.71 19.73 -39.61
C VAL A 79 -9.32 19.01 -40.90
N ALA A 80 -9.25 19.73 -42.03
CA ALA A 80 -8.88 19.17 -43.30
C ALA A 80 -7.50 18.51 -43.32
N ALA A 81 -6.50 19.13 -42.68
CA ALA A 81 -5.15 18.56 -42.58
C ALA A 81 -5.16 17.23 -41.78
N VAL A 82 -5.89 17.15 -40.71
CA VAL A 82 -6.00 15.93 -39.91
C VAL A 82 -6.74 14.83 -40.68
N LEU A 83 -7.86 15.16 -41.30
CA LEU A 83 -8.63 14.21 -42.14
C LEU A 83 -7.80 13.66 -43.31
N ALA A 84 -7.07 14.53 -44.02
CA ALA A 84 -6.23 14.14 -45.17
C ALA A 84 -5.16 13.10 -44.75
N VAL A 85 -4.61 13.24 -43.58
CA VAL A 85 -3.53 12.38 -43.06
C VAL A 85 -4.05 11.09 -42.43
N GLU A 86 -5.08 11.18 -41.60
CA GLU A 86 -5.57 10.08 -40.81
C GLU A 86 -6.71 9.30 -41.45
N ASP A 87 -7.61 9.98 -42.20
CA ASP A 87 -8.80 9.35 -42.73
C ASP A 87 -9.39 10.17 -43.90
N GLU A 88 -8.72 10.20 -45.05
CA GLU A 88 -9.15 10.94 -46.26
C GLU A 88 -10.59 10.64 -46.67
N GLY A 89 -11.03 9.40 -46.48
CA GLY A 89 -12.39 8.97 -46.85
C GLY A 89 -13.42 9.15 -45.75
N PHE A 90 -13.14 9.93 -44.70
CA PHE A 90 -13.96 10.03 -43.49
C PHE A 90 -15.43 10.33 -43.80
N GLU A 91 -15.72 11.30 -44.69
CA GLU A 91 -17.08 11.67 -45.04
C GLU A 91 -17.81 10.59 -45.88
N ALA A 92 -17.07 9.72 -46.57
CA ALA A 92 -17.64 8.76 -47.54
C ALA A 92 -17.97 7.38 -46.90
N HIS A 93 -17.29 6.99 -45.84
CA HIS A 93 -17.51 5.69 -45.21
C HIS A 93 -18.45 5.77 -44.01
N LYS A 94 -18.87 4.60 -43.45
CA LYS A 94 -19.74 4.46 -42.27
C LYS A 94 -19.01 3.69 -41.15
N GLY A 95 -17.97 4.33 -40.58
CA GLY A 95 -17.20 3.79 -39.45
C GLY A 95 -15.97 2.97 -39.88
N VAL A 96 -16.00 2.31 -41.04
CA VAL A 96 -14.90 1.50 -41.56
C VAL A 96 -14.69 1.84 -43.03
N ASN A 97 -13.45 2.14 -43.42
CA ASN A 97 -13.08 2.39 -44.81
C ASN A 97 -12.61 1.09 -45.49
N LEU A 98 -13.53 0.39 -46.14
CA LEU A 98 -13.24 -0.87 -46.83
C LEU A 98 -12.21 -0.71 -47.96
N ARG A 99 -12.23 0.39 -48.70
CA ARG A 99 -11.25 0.67 -49.78
C ARG A 99 -9.84 0.84 -49.21
N ALA A 100 -9.71 1.56 -48.10
CA ALA A 100 -8.43 1.71 -47.40
C ALA A 100 -7.95 0.38 -46.79
N LEU A 101 -8.86 -0.46 -46.28
CA LEU A 101 -8.52 -1.78 -45.74
C LEU A 101 -7.96 -2.70 -46.86
N VAL A 102 -8.62 -2.79 -47.99
CA VAL A 102 -8.14 -3.59 -49.15
C VAL A 102 -6.79 -3.07 -49.62
N ARG A 103 -6.65 -1.75 -49.83
CA ARG A 103 -5.38 -1.12 -50.24
C ARG A 103 -4.25 -1.44 -49.26
N ALA A 104 -4.48 -1.28 -47.95
CA ALA A 104 -3.48 -1.54 -46.93
C ALA A 104 -3.11 -3.04 -46.86
N THR A 105 -4.08 -3.94 -47.04
CA THR A 105 -3.82 -5.38 -47.09
C THR A 105 -2.92 -5.74 -48.28
N LEU A 106 -3.20 -5.22 -49.46
CA LEU A 106 -2.39 -5.45 -50.65
C LEU A 106 -0.98 -4.85 -50.51
N ALA A 107 -0.87 -3.61 -50.02
CA ALA A 107 0.41 -2.94 -49.83
C ALA A 107 1.28 -3.66 -48.77
N ASN A 108 0.67 -4.14 -47.65
CA ASN A 108 1.39 -4.89 -46.63
C ASN A 108 1.84 -6.29 -47.08
N PHE A 109 1.22 -6.85 -48.12
CA PHE A 109 1.66 -8.08 -48.76
C PHE A 109 2.86 -7.87 -49.69
N GLN A 110 2.96 -6.68 -50.34
CA GLN A 110 4.01 -6.38 -51.30
C GLN A 110 5.26 -5.74 -50.72
N TYR A 111 5.15 -5.04 -49.56
CA TYR A 111 6.25 -4.31 -48.96
C TYR A 111 6.37 -4.59 -47.46
N THR A 112 7.42 -5.28 -47.06
CA THR A 112 7.72 -5.60 -45.66
C THR A 112 8.20 -4.40 -44.84
N ALA A 113 8.52 -3.26 -45.46
CA ALA A 113 9.21 -2.14 -44.82
C ALA A 113 8.30 -1.00 -44.28
N SER A 114 7.02 -0.91 -44.71
CA SER A 114 6.11 0.14 -44.23
C SER A 114 4.68 -0.36 -44.10
N ARG A 115 4.22 -0.68 -42.89
CA ARG A 115 2.82 -1.01 -42.63
C ARG A 115 1.94 0.22 -42.85
N GLN A 116 1.10 0.21 -43.87
CA GLN A 116 0.06 1.23 -44.07
C GLN A 116 -1.06 1.02 -43.01
N GLY A 117 -1.47 2.10 -42.35
CA GLY A 117 -2.61 2.08 -41.42
C GLY A 117 -3.92 2.17 -42.22
N ALA A 118 -4.91 1.34 -41.84
CA ALA A 118 -6.26 1.35 -42.41
C ALA A 118 -7.34 1.67 -41.38
N SER A 119 -6.98 2.17 -40.23
CA SER A 119 -7.93 2.47 -39.14
C SER A 119 -8.50 3.87 -39.35
N THR A 120 -9.84 3.98 -39.36
CA THR A 120 -10.55 5.26 -39.46
C THR A 120 -10.47 6.07 -38.18
N ILE A 121 -10.75 7.37 -38.22
CA ILE A 121 -10.88 8.25 -37.05
C ILE A 121 -11.92 7.68 -36.08
N THR A 122 -13.08 7.23 -36.58
CA THR A 122 -14.11 6.60 -35.75
C THR A 122 -13.60 5.37 -35.02
N GLN A 123 -12.81 4.52 -35.68
CA GLN A 123 -12.15 3.38 -35.02
C GLN A 123 -11.13 3.79 -33.95
N GLN A 124 -10.45 4.93 -34.17
CA GLN A 124 -9.51 5.46 -33.17
C GLN A 124 -10.24 6.00 -31.95
N VAL A 125 -11.37 6.71 -32.13
CA VAL A 125 -12.24 7.14 -31.02
C VAL A 125 -12.75 5.93 -30.23
N VAL A 126 -13.28 4.92 -30.92
CA VAL A 126 -13.74 3.68 -30.27
C VAL A 126 -12.63 3.00 -29.48
N LYS A 127 -11.45 2.88 -30.07
CA LYS A 127 -10.26 2.30 -29.41
C LYS A 127 -9.92 3.03 -28.12
N ASN A 128 -9.88 4.35 -28.16
CA ASN A 128 -9.38 5.16 -27.07
C ASN A 128 -10.42 5.32 -25.94
N GLU A 129 -11.71 5.37 -26.26
CA GLU A 129 -12.75 5.68 -25.30
C GLU A 129 -13.55 4.47 -24.80
N PHE A 130 -13.80 3.50 -25.67
CA PHE A 130 -14.71 2.40 -25.34
C PHE A 130 -14.03 1.05 -25.20
N LEU A 131 -12.84 0.87 -25.80
CA LEU A 131 -12.08 -0.37 -25.74
C LEU A 131 -10.76 -0.24 -24.95
N ALA A 132 -10.57 0.86 -24.24
CA ALA A 132 -9.39 1.05 -23.40
C ALA A 132 -9.35 -0.03 -22.32
N GLY A 133 -8.16 -0.65 -22.12
CA GLY A 133 -7.96 -1.70 -21.11
C GLY A 133 -8.30 -3.12 -21.56
N LEU A 134 -8.94 -3.33 -22.70
CA LEU A 134 -9.19 -4.68 -23.21
C LEU A 134 -7.92 -5.29 -23.85
N PRO A 135 -7.73 -6.63 -23.77
CA PRO A 135 -6.63 -7.33 -24.43
C PRO A 135 -6.63 -7.09 -25.92
N ARG A 136 -5.46 -6.77 -26.51
CA ARG A 136 -5.31 -6.49 -27.95
C ARG A 136 -5.08 -7.77 -28.74
N ASP A 137 -6.01 -8.71 -28.67
CA ASP A 137 -6.03 -9.94 -29.44
C ASP A 137 -6.71 -9.77 -30.83
N GLY A 138 -6.91 -10.88 -31.56
CA GLY A 138 -7.59 -10.84 -32.85
C GLY A 138 -9.04 -10.34 -32.80
N ARG A 139 -9.74 -10.53 -31.67
CA ARG A 139 -11.12 -10.07 -31.45
C ARG A 139 -11.21 -8.56 -31.31
N TYR A 140 -10.16 -7.94 -30.76
CA TYR A 140 -10.10 -6.49 -30.52
C TYR A 140 -10.33 -5.65 -31.80
N LYS A 141 -9.75 -6.06 -32.94
CA LYS A 141 -9.91 -5.35 -34.21
C LYS A 141 -11.34 -5.45 -34.75
N ILE A 142 -11.99 -6.56 -34.54
CA ILE A 142 -13.39 -6.76 -34.97
C ILE A 142 -14.34 -5.97 -34.08
N LEU A 143 -14.13 -5.98 -32.77
CA LEU A 143 -14.87 -5.12 -31.84
C LEU A 143 -14.71 -3.64 -32.24
N GLN A 144 -13.50 -3.20 -32.50
CA GLN A 144 -13.20 -1.84 -32.92
C GLN A 144 -13.97 -1.45 -34.20
N ALA A 145 -13.96 -2.32 -35.21
CA ALA A 145 -14.67 -2.09 -36.48
C ALA A 145 -16.20 -2.06 -36.27
N ARG A 146 -16.74 -3.00 -35.54
CA ARG A 146 -18.18 -3.11 -35.27
C ARG A 146 -18.69 -1.91 -34.47
N TYR A 147 -18.02 -1.55 -33.38
CA TYR A 147 -18.42 -0.40 -32.59
C TYR A 147 -18.24 0.93 -33.34
N ALA A 148 -17.28 1.03 -34.24
CA ALA A 148 -17.15 2.20 -35.12
C ALA A 148 -18.36 2.36 -36.04
N VAL A 149 -18.85 1.27 -36.64
CA VAL A 149 -20.07 1.30 -37.49
C VAL A 149 -21.31 1.64 -36.62
N MET A 150 -21.38 1.13 -35.41
CA MET A 150 -22.50 1.43 -34.52
C MET A 150 -22.47 2.89 -34.05
N LEU A 151 -21.29 3.44 -33.76
CA LEU A 151 -21.12 4.82 -33.31
C LEU A 151 -21.56 5.81 -34.37
N GLU A 152 -21.18 5.61 -35.66
CA GLU A 152 -21.60 6.48 -36.76
C GLU A 152 -23.10 6.38 -37.12
N LYS A 153 -23.81 5.37 -36.59
CA LYS A 153 -25.29 5.32 -36.69
C LYS A 153 -25.98 6.20 -35.67
N SER A 154 -25.34 6.46 -34.53
CA SER A 154 -25.93 7.16 -33.39
C SER A 154 -25.37 8.58 -33.20
N VAL A 155 -24.17 8.87 -33.69
CA VAL A 155 -23.47 10.14 -33.52
C VAL A 155 -23.07 10.75 -34.83
N PRO A 156 -23.32 12.06 -35.07
CA PRO A 156 -22.94 12.73 -36.33
C PRO A 156 -21.41 12.79 -36.49
N LYS A 157 -20.96 12.80 -37.74
CA LYS A 157 -19.52 12.83 -38.09
C LYS A 157 -18.77 14.02 -37.49
N SER A 158 -19.38 15.21 -37.50
CA SER A 158 -18.81 16.41 -36.89
C SER A 158 -18.48 16.19 -35.38
N ALA A 159 -19.40 15.57 -34.64
CA ALA A 159 -19.17 15.27 -33.24
C ALA A 159 -18.08 14.19 -33.02
N ILE A 160 -17.93 13.25 -33.95
CA ILE A 160 -16.83 12.26 -33.91
C ILE A 160 -15.47 12.93 -34.16
N VAL A 161 -15.38 13.84 -35.15
CA VAL A 161 -14.14 14.61 -35.38
C VAL A 161 -13.83 15.51 -34.20
N GLU A 162 -14.83 16.21 -33.67
CA GLU A 162 -14.67 17.03 -32.44
C GLU A 162 -14.09 16.19 -31.31
N ARG A 163 -14.69 15.03 -31.07
CA ARG A 163 -14.23 14.13 -30.04
C ARG A 163 -12.79 13.67 -30.27
N TYR A 164 -12.47 13.30 -31.52
CA TYR A 164 -11.13 12.89 -31.90
C TYR A 164 -10.10 13.99 -31.67
N LEU A 165 -10.34 15.19 -32.19
CA LEU A 165 -9.44 16.34 -32.07
C LEU A 165 -9.21 16.75 -30.62
N ASN A 166 -10.18 16.53 -29.73
CA ASN A 166 -10.07 16.86 -28.32
C ASN A 166 -9.43 15.75 -27.46
N THR A 167 -9.27 14.53 -27.99
CA THR A 167 -8.83 13.39 -27.15
C THR A 167 -7.59 12.68 -27.68
N VAL A 168 -7.19 12.91 -28.93
CA VAL A 168 -6.03 12.22 -29.49
C VAL A 168 -4.72 12.73 -28.91
N PHE A 169 -3.77 11.81 -28.70
CA PHE A 169 -2.46 12.11 -28.13
C PHE A 169 -1.47 12.57 -29.18
N PHE A 170 -0.85 13.72 -29.00
CA PHE A 170 0.14 14.33 -29.88
C PHE A 170 1.59 14.22 -29.39
N GLY A 171 1.85 13.58 -28.25
CA GLY A 171 3.18 13.54 -27.62
C GLY A 171 3.39 14.67 -26.61
N ASN A 172 4.49 14.59 -25.83
CA ASN A 172 4.85 15.60 -24.84
C ASN A 172 3.70 16.06 -23.92
N ASN A 173 2.89 15.10 -23.48
CA ASN A 173 1.74 15.32 -22.60
C ASN A 173 0.58 16.14 -23.22
N ALA A 174 0.57 16.33 -24.55
CA ALA A 174 -0.49 17.05 -25.24
C ALA A 174 -1.57 16.10 -25.74
N TYR A 175 -2.76 16.20 -25.13
CA TYR A 175 -3.97 15.51 -25.55
C TYR A 175 -4.97 16.53 -26.10
N GLY A 176 -5.41 16.30 -27.31
CA GLY A 176 -6.22 17.24 -28.07
C GLY A 176 -5.41 18.32 -28.79
N ILE A 177 -6.04 18.84 -29.84
CA ILE A 177 -5.41 19.74 -30.81
C ILE A 177 -5.03 21.10 -30.18
N GLN A 178 -5.84 21.62 -29.23
CA GLN A 178 -5.54 22.90 -28.59
C GLN A 178 -4.29 22.74 -27.70
N ALA A 179 -4.23 21.67 -26.90
CA ALA A 179 -3.07 21.41 -26.07
C ALA A 179 -1.80 21.18 -26.90
N ALA A 180 -1.94 20.52 -28.06
CA ALA A 180 -0.82 20.32 -28.99
C ALA A 180 -0.35 21.65 -29.61
N ALA A 181 -1.26 22.53 -29.99
CA ALA A 181 -0.94 23.86 -30.51
C ALA A 181 -0.15 24.69 -29.52
N GLU A 182 -0.60 24.69 -28.27
CA GLU A 182 0.09 25.40 -27.19
C GLU A 182 1.45 24.76 -26.85
N THR A 183 1.49 23.42 -26.79
CA THR A 183 2.72 22.68 -26.44
C THR A 183 3.83 22.88 -27.45
N TYR A 184 3.52 22.81 -28.74
CA TYR A 184 4.55 22.85 -29.76
C TYR A 184 4.78 24.23 -30.38
N PHE A 185 3.77 25.10 -30.34
CA PHE A 185 3.85 26.41 -31.03
C PHE A 185 3.56 27.58 -30.08
N GLY A 186 3.11 27.36 -28.84
CA GLY A 186 2.69 28.44 -27.95
C GLY A 186 1.50 29.22 -28.49
N ALA A 187 0.68 28.63 -29.33
CA ALA A 187 -0.41 29.29 -30.09
C ALA A 187 -1.75 28.62 -29.74
N LYS A 188 -2.85 29.35 -29.93
CA LYS A 188 -4.19 28.75 -29.93
C LYS A 188 -4.41 27.99 -31.23
N VAL A 189 -5.31 27.01 -31.24
CA VAL A 189 -5.66 26.26 -32.45
C VAL A 189 -6.20 27.17 -33.56
N ALA A 190 -6.92 28.23 -33.17
CA ALA A 190 -7.47 29.23 -34.12
C ALA A 190 -6.39 29.99 -34.92
N ASP A 191 -5.18 30.07 -34.36
CA ASP A 191 -4.06 30.81 -34.95
C ASP A 191 -3.07 29.90 -35.69
N LEU A 192 -3.35 28.59 -35.78
CA LEU A 192 -2.47 27.64 -36.46
C LEU A 192 -2.48 27.88 -37.97
N THR A 193 -1.29 27.88 -38.55
CA THR A 193 -1.14 27.81 -40.04
C THR A 193 -1.41 26.38 -40.52
N LEU A 194 -1.71 26.23 -41.83
CA LEU A 194 -1.86 24.90 -42.46
C LEU A 194 -0.60 24.03 -42.26
N ALA A 195 0.58 24.61 -42.31
CA ALA A 195 1.85 23.91 -42.07
C ALA A 195 1.96 23.39 -40.65
N GLN A 196 1.58 24.17 -39.66
CA GLN A 196 1.56 23.75 -38.24
C GLN A 196 0.51 22.68 -38.02
N ALA A 197 -0.69 22.82 -38.59
CA ALA A 197 -1.73 21.79 -38.51
C ALA A 197 -1.27 20.47 -39.14
N ALA A 198 -0.63 20.52 -40.32
CA ALA A 198 -0.06 19.36 -40.97
C ALA A 198 1.04 18.69 -40.13
N PHE A 199 1.89 19.49 -39.49
CA PHE A 199 2.91 18.97 -38.59
C PHE A 199 2.28 18.20 -37.44
N LEU A 200 1.28 18.78 -36.73
CA LEU A 200 0.56 18.12 -35.65
C LEU A 200 -0.13 16.84 -36.14
N ALA A 201 -0.83 16.86 -37.25
CA ALA A 201 -1.47 15.67 -37.81
C ALA A 201 -0.45 14.54 -38.06
N GLY A 202 0.78 14.88 -38.44
CA GLY A 202 1.86 13.92 -38.62
C GLY A 202 2.29 13.19 -37.33
N LEU A 203 2.19 13.84 -36.20
CA LEU A 203 2.61 13.28 -34.89
C LEU A 203 1.67 12.18 -34.41
N VAL A 204 0.37 12.28 -34.67
CA VAL A 204 -0.68 11.41 -34.11
C VAL A 204 -0.41 9.93 -34.33
N ARG A 205 0.13 9.55 -35.49
CA ARG A 205 0.39 8.17 -35.85
C ARG A 205 1.30 7.43 -34.89
N ALA A 206 2.35 8.08 -34.37
CA ALA A 206 3.32 7.53 -33.44
C ALA A 206 4.04 8.67 -32.70
N PRO A 207 3.39 9.34 -31.76
CA PRO A 207 3.89 10.57 -31.13
C PRO A 207 5.27 10.42 -30.49
N SER A 208 5.56 9.29 -29.85
CA SER A 208 6.87 9.01 -29.26
C SER A 208 7.97 8.75 -30.31
N THR A 209 7.60 8.28 -31.51
CA THR A 209 8.55 8.03 -32.60
C THR A 209 8.89 9.32 -33.32
N TYR A 210 7.90 10.18 -33.48
CA TYR A 210 8.01 11.46 -34.21
C TYR A 210 8.14 12.66 -33.25
N ASP A 211 8.56 12.41 -32.00
CA ASP A 211 8.78 13.46 -31.01
C ASP A 211 9.80 14.48 -31.54
N PRO A 212 9.40 15.74 -31.82
CA PRO A 212 10.28 16.73 -32.41
C PRO A 212 11.43 17.14 -31.51
N ILE A 213 11.25 17.04 -30.17
CA ILE A 213 12.23 17.44 -29.17
C ILE A 213 13.32 16.39 -29.04
N ARG A 214 12.93 15.11 -29.02
CA ARG A 214 13.88 13.99 -28.83
C ARG A 214 14.40 13.43 -30.14
N ARG A 215 13.65 13.58 -31.24
CA ARG A 215 13.92 12.97 -32.56
C ARG A 215 13.58 13.90 -33.73
N PRO A 216 14.19 15.09 -33.80
CA PRO A 216 13.84 16.13 -34.80
C PRO A 216 13.93 15.65 -36.23
N GLU A 217 14.94 14.85 -36.57
CA GLU A 217 15.11 14.28 -37.91
C GLU A 217 13.97 13.34 -38.32
N GLN A 218 13.43 12.55 -37.36
CA GLN A 218 12.30 11.68 -37.67
C GLN A 218 11.01 12.48 -37.78
N ALA A 219 10.83 13.51 -36.99
CA ALA A 219 9.72 14.44 -37.08
C ALA A 219 9.73 15.17 -38.43
N ARG A 220 10.91 15.64 -38.88
CA ARG A 220 11.06 16.29 -40.21
C ARG A 220 10.72 15.35 -41.36
N ARG A 221 11.23 14.11 -41.33
CA ARG A 221 10.88 13.10 -42.37
C ARG A 221 9.38 12.79 -42.37
N ARG A 222 8.76 12.71 -41.23
CA ARG A 222 7.32 12.51 -41.14
C ARG A 222 6.54 13.70 -41.65
N PHE A 223 6.99 14.90 -41.34
CA PHE A 223 6.38 16.14 -41.84
C PHE A 223 6.42 16.20 -43.36
N ALA A 224 7.55 15.86 -44.01
CA ALA A 224 7.64 15.78 -45.50
C ALA A 224 6.59 14.81 -46.05
N GLN A 225 6.43 13.61 -45.47
CA GLN A 225 5.38 12.66 -45.89
C GLN A 225 3.97 13.22 -45.73
N VAL A 226 3.73 14.05 -44.73
CA VAL A 226 2.43 14.70 -44.51
C VAL A 226 2.19 15.77 -45.57
N LEU A 227 3.20 16.58 -45.91
CA LEU A 227 3.10 17.57 -46.98
C LEU A 227 2.81 16.88 -48.34
N ASP A 228 3.48 15.76 -48.64
CA ASP A 228 3.16 14.96 -49.83
C ASP A 228 1.68 14.54 -49.82
N ARG A 229 1.17 14.13 -48.65
CA ARG A 229 -0.24 13.75 -48.50
C ARG A 229 -1.20 14.92 -48.73
N LEU A 230 -0.86 16.12 -48.25
CA LEU A 230 -1.66 17.32 -48.54
C LEU A 230 -1.69 17.68 -50.03
N VAL A 231 -0.59 17.45 -50.76
CA VAL A 231 -0.56 17.62 -52.22
C VAL A 231 -1.46 16.59 -52.91
N GLU A 232 -1.40 15.32 -52.51
CA GLU A 232 -2.27 14.25 -53.05
C GLU A 232 -3.76 14.55 -52.85
N THR A 233 -4.12 15.19 -51.72
CA THR A 233 -5.50 15.56 -51.41
C THR A 233 -5.89 16.97 -51.88
N SER A 234 -5.03 17.62 -52.65
CA SER A 234 -5.27 18.96 -53.23
C SER A 234 -5.47 20.08 -52.19
N LEU A 235 -4.99 19.89 -50.96
CA LEU A 235 -4.99 20.93 -49.92
C LEU A 235 -3.78 21.86 -50.01
N MET A 236 -2.78 21.49 -50.83
CA MET A 236 -1.55 22.26 -51.05
C MET A 236 -0.99 21.93 -52.40
N THR A 237 -0.36 22.87 -53.04
CA THR A 237 0.38 22.62 -54.28
C THR A 237 1.77 22.03 -53.96
N ARG A 238 2.40 21.36 -54.97
CA ARG A 238 3.77 20.85 -54.80
C ARG A 238 4.76 21.98 -54.47
N ALA A 239 4.67 23.12 -55.16
CA ALA A 239 5.55 24.27 -54.92
C ALA A 239 5.41 24.82 -53.47
N GLU A 240 4.19 24.91 -52.96
CA GLU A 240 3.94 25.33 -51.57
C GLU A 240 4.48 24.30 -50.57
N ALA A 241 4.33 23.01 -50.84
CA ALA A 241 4.85 21.94 -49.98
C ALA A 241 6.38 21.99 -49.88
N ASP A 242 7.08 22.14 -51.00
CA ASP A 242 8.54 22.21 -51.06
C ASP A 242 9.07 23.48 -50.34
N ALA A 243 8.42 24.62 -50.58
CA ALA A 243 8.72 25.87 -49.87
C ALA A 243 8.50 25.75 -48.37
N THR A 244 7.36 25.15 -47.97
CA THR A 244 7.02 24.92 -46.56
C THR A 244 8.06 24.04 -45.88
N LEU A 245 8.46 22.93 -46.50
CA LEU A 245 9.45 22.02 -45.93
C LEU A 245 10.82 22.71 -45.69
N THR A 246 11.15 23.66 -46.56
CA THR A 246 12.42 24.40 -46.47
C THR A 246 12.42 25.40 -45.30
N VAL A 247 11.33 26.12 -45.09
CA VAL A 247 11.28 27.21 -44.09
C VAL A 247 10.73 26.78 -42.74
N PHE A 248 10.04 25.63 -42.66
CA PHE A 248 9.40 25.20 -41.41
C PHE A 248 10.43 24.79 -40.37
N GLN A 249 10.37 25.44 -39.21
CA GLN A 249 11.20 25.11 -38.08
C GLN A 249 10.53 24.05 -37.21
N ILE A 250 11.21 22.93 -37.04
CA ILE A 250 10.75 21.87 -36.13
C ILE A 250 10.83 22.40 -34.68
N PRO A 251 9.77 22.23 -33.86
CA PRO A 251 9.80 22.65 -32.46
C PRO A 251 10.91 21.96 -31.65
N GLU A 252 11.79 22.73 -31.01
CA GLU A 252 12.93 22.21 -30.23
C GLU A 252 12.61 22.06 -28.75
N LYS A 253 11.58 22.74 -28.26
CA LYS A 253 11.17 22.75 -26.84
C LYS A 253 9.66 22.67 -26.75
N ALA A 254 9.17 21.97 -25.73
CA ALA A 254 7.76 22.07 -25.34
C ALA A 254 7.54 23.41 -24.63
N GLY A 255 6.46 24.10 -24.95
CA GLY A 255 6.09 25.35 -24.32
C GLY A 255 5.88 25.21 -22.80
N ALA A 256 5.95 26.32 -22.09
CA ALA A 256 5.82 26.36 -20.61
C ALA A 256 4.49 25.80 -20.09
N VAL A 257 3.46 25.74 -20.92
CA VAL A 257 2.15 25.13 -20.56
C VAL A 257 2.26 23.62 -20.31
N ALA A 258 3.18 22.93 -21.02
CA ALA A 258 3.44 21.51 -20.76
C ALA A 258 4.09 21.24 -19.39
N GLN A 259 4.65 22.26 -18.75
CA GLN A 259 5.26 22.16 -17.40
C GLN A 259 4.27 22.46 -16.28
N GLN A 260 3.11 23.06 -16.56
CA GLN A 260 2.06 23.31 -15.57
C GLN A 260 1.05 22.18 -15.44
N SER A 261 1.16 21.14 -16.27
CA SER A 261 0.28 19.99 -16.15
C SER A 261 0.57 19.26 -14.85
N THR A 262 -0.40 19.37 -13.95
CA THR A 262 -0.65 18.50 -12.80
C THR A 262 0.60 18.16 -12.00
N SER A 263 0.77 18.82 -10.87
CA SER A 263 1.69 18.35 -9.83
C SER A 263 1.21 16.98 -9.35
N ARG A 264 1.60 15.91 -10.08
CA ARG A 264 1.40 14.55 -9.60
C ARG A 264 2.12 14.44 -8.26
N THR A 265 1.37 14.04 -7.24
CA THR A 265 1.87 13.84 -5.89
C THR A 265 1.59 12.42 -5.47
N TYR A 266 2.25 11.94 -4.42
CA TYR A 266 1.92 10.64 -3.83
C TYR A 266 0.45 10.55 -3.41
N ILE A 267 -0.13 11.68 -2.97
CA ILE A 267 -1.53 11.76 -2.57
C ILE A 267 -2.45 11.63 -3.78
N SER A 268 -2.20 12.40 -4.85
CA SER A 268 -3.03 12.31 -6.05
C SER A 268 -2.96 10.91 -6.69
N GLU A 269 -1.77 10.29 -6.71
CA GLU A 269 -1.62 8.92 -7.23
C GLU A 269 -2.32 7.87 -6.34
N MET A 270 -2.29 8.06 -5.02
CA MET A 270 -3.02 7.20 -4.07
C MET A 270 -4.54 7.29 -4.27
N ILE A 271 -5.07 8.50 -4.42
CA ILE A 271 -6.50 8.75 -4.69
C ILE A 271 -6.89 8.12 -6.04
N ARG A 272 -6.07 8.32 -7.07
CA ARG A 272 -6.27 7.71 -8.38
C ARG A 272 -6.34 6.19 -8.32
N ASP A 273 -5.35 5.57 -7.69
CA ASP A 273 -5.31 4.11 -7.55
C ASP A 273 -6.54 3.59 -6.80
N TYR A 274 -6.92 4.26 -5.72
CA TYR A 274 -8.10 3.90 -4.94
C TYR A 274 -9.38 3.98 -5.79
N LEU A 275 -9.63 5.11 -6.46
CA LEU A 275 -10.85 5.34 -7.23
C LEU A 275 -10.93 4.45 -8.49
N LEU A 276 -9.81 4.11 -9.10
CA LEU A 276 -9.80 3.26 -10.30
C LEU A 276 -9.78 1.76 -9.99
N ASN A 277 -9.08 1.33 -8.93
CA ASN A 277 -8.77 -0.08 -8.72
C ASN A 277 -9.38 -0.70 -7.46
N LYS A 278 -9.78 0.12 -6.47
CA LYS A 278 -10.24 -0.39 -5.16
C LYS A 278 -11.68 0.00 -4.82
N SER A 279 -12.21 1.03 -5.45
CA SER A 279 -13.56 1.53 -5.20
C SER A 279 -14.43 1.41 -6.45
N THR A 280 -15.72 1.19 -6.25
CA THR A 280 -16.73 1.19 -7.33
C THR A 280 -17.59 2.45 -7.35
N VAL A 281 -17.27 3.44 -6.52
CA VAL A 281 -18.08 4.67 -6.35
C VAL A 281 -18.27 5.47 -7.64
N LEU A 282 -17.27 5.44 -8.54
CA LEU A 282 -17.33 6.15 -9.84
C LEU A 282 -17.88 5.28 -10.98
N GLY A 283 -18.20 4.01 -10.76
CA GLY A 283 -18.72 3.09 -11.77
C GLY A 283 -18.32 1.64 -11.49
N ALA A 284 -19.07 0.71 -12.07
CA ALA A 284 -18.84 -0.72 -11.90
C ALA A 284 -17.56 -1.19 -12.63
N THR A 285 -17.29 -0.65 -13.81
CA THR A 285 -16.13 -1.02 -14.64
C THR A 285 -14.99 -0.01 -14.50
N TYR A 286 -13.77 -0.47 -14.81
CA TYR A 286 -12.61 0.42 -14.87
C TYR A 286 -12.80 1.58 -15.86
N ALA A 287 -13.41 1.30 -17.02
CA ALA A 287 -13.65 2.31 -18.05
C ALA A 287 -14.61 3.42 -17.55
N GLU A 288 -15.68 3.04 -16.85
CA GLU A 288 -16.61 4.01 -16.24
C GLU A 288 -15.90 4.87 -15.20
N ARG A 289 -15.14 4.24 -14.30
CA ARG A 289 -14.38 4.96 -13.27
C ARG A 289 -13.34 5.90 -13.87
N TYR A 290 -12.64 5.43 -14.90
CA TYR A 290 -11.65 6.24 -15.62
C TYR A 290 -12.30 7.45 -16.29
N ALA A 291 -13.42 7.22 -17.01
CA ALA A 291 -14.17 8.30 -17.64
C ALA A 291 -14.69 9.32 -16.62
N ALA A 292 -15.29 8.87 -15.52
CA ALA A 292 -15.76 9.75 -14.46
C ALA A 292 -14.60 10.58 -13.86
N LEU A 293 -13.46 9.95 -13.55
CA LEU A 293 -12.33 10.60 -12.91
C LEU A 293 -11.67 11.67 -13.80
N TYR A 294 -11.48 11.37 -15.08
CA TYR A 294 -10.71 12.25 -15.97
C TYR A 294 -11.57 13.18 -16.85
N ARG A 295 -12.88 12.91 -16.94
CA ARG A 295 -13.80 13.64 -17.82
C ARG A 295 -15.04 14.17 -17.11
N GLY A 296 -15.30 13.67 -15.91
CA GLY A 296 -16.54 13.95 -15.19
C GLY A 296 -16.58 15.29 -14.46
N GLY A 297 -15.51 16.07 -14.44
CA GLY A 297 -15.47 17.34 -13.73
C GLY A 297 -15.68 17.22 -12.23
N LEU A 298 -15.20 16.14 -11.63
CA LEU A 298 -15.45 15.84 -10.22
C LEU A 298 -14.77 16.87 -9.30
N ARG A 299 -15.44 17.14 -8.18
CA ARG A 299 -14.86 17.80 -7.03
C ARG A 299 -14.63 16.72 -5.97
N ILE A 300 -13.36 16.38 -5.73
CA ILE A 300 -12.93 15.37 -4.78
C ILE A 300 -12.37 16.09 -3.56
N THR A 301 -13.17 16.24 -2.52
CA THR A 301 -12.74 16.78 -1.23
C THR A 301 -12.09 15.67 -0.43
N THR A 302 -10.84 15.90 -0.02
CA THR A 302 -10.05 14.97 0.77
C THR A 302 -10.04 15.35 2.23
N THR A 303 -9.53 14.45 3.08
CA THR A 303 -9.25 14.71 4.49
C THR A 303 -7.86 15.32 4.71
N ILE A 304 -7.05 15.42 3.67
CA ILE A 304 -5.72 16.00 3.74
C ILE A 304 -5.83 17.46 4.12
N ASP A 305 -5.02 17.89 5.06
CA ASP A 305 -4.81 19.30 5.35
C ASP A 305 -3.53 19.77 4.68
N ALA A 306 -3.62 20.74 3.77
CA ALA A 306 -2.47 21.20 2.99
C ALA A 306 -1.38 21.82 3.88
N THR A 307 -1.76 22.43 5.00
CA THR A 307 -0.83 23.00 5.97
C THR A 307 -0.07 21.90 6.71
N ASP A 308 -0.78 20.90 7.21
CA ASP A 308 -0.17 19.77 7.90
C ASP A 308 0.66 18.90 6.92
N GLN A 309 0.23 18.77 5.65
CA GLN A 309 1.02 18.15 4.61
C GLN A 309 2.36 18.86 4.39
N ALA A 310 2.34 20.18 4.30
CA ALA A 310 3.56 20.99 4.16
C ALA A 310 4.50 20.83 5.37
N LYS A 311 3.95 20.83 6.61
CA LYS A 311 4.71 20.58 7.84
C LYS A 311 5.34 19.18 7.83
N ALA A 312 4.60 18.17 7.35
CA ALA A 312 5.05 16.79 7.25
C ALA A 312 6.23 16.62 6.27
N GLU A 313 6.09 17.19 5.07
CA GLU A 313 7.14 17.19 4.06
C GLU A 313 8.39 17.98 4.52
N LYS A 314 8.19 19.09 5.20
CA LYS A 314 9.28 19.88 5.81
C LYS A 314 10.01 19.05 6.85
N ALA A 315 9.30 18.43 7.80
CA ALA A 315 9.90 17.61 8.84
C ALA A 315 10.71 16.43 8.25
N ALA A 316 10.17 15.74 7.24
CA ALA A 316 10.85 14.65 6.57
C ALA A 316 12.13 15.10 5.87
N ARG A 317 12.07 16.22 5.14
CA ARG A 317 13.19 16.79 4.38
C ARG A 317 14.30 17.36 5.26
N GLU A 318 13.94 18.06 6.35
CA GLU A 318 14.93 18.74 7.20
C GLU A 318 15.56 17.83 8.24
N ARG A 319 14.86 16.77 8.68
CA ARG A 319 15.36 15.88 9.74
C ARG A 319 16.10 14.65 9.22
N LEU A 320 16.01 14.34 7.93
CA LEU A 320 16.80 13.28 7.31
C LEU A 320 17.80 13.90 6.34
N PRO A 321 19.11 13.88 6.66
CA PRO A 321 20.12 14.45 5.78
C PRO A 321 20.12 13.78 4.39
N ALA A 322 20.34 14.59 3.35
CA ALA A 322 20.59 14.05 2.01
C ALA A 322 21.81 13.12 2.06
N ASN A 323 21.70 11.96 1.43
CA ASN A 323 22.73 10.93 1.50
C ASN A 323 22.90 10.20 0.15
N LYS A 324 24.12 9.76 -0.14
CA LYS A 324 24.47 9.05 -1.37
C LYS A 324 23.97 7.60 -1.38
N THR A 325 23.70 7.03 -0.22
CA THR A 325 23.19 5.66 -0.05
C THR A 325 21.75 5.54 -0.55
N GLY A 326 21.00 6.65 -0.65
CA GLY A 326 19.62 6.65 -1.11
C GLY A 326 18.60 6.29 -0.03
N ILE A 327 18.97 6.41 1.24
CA ILE A 327 18.06 6.25 2.38
C ILE A 327 16.98 7.32 2.33
N GLN A 328 15.74 6.93 2.52
CA GLN A 328 14.55 7.78 2.43
C GLN A 328 13.66 7.60 3.65
N SER A 329 12.68 8.49 3.79
CA SER A 329 11.65 8.40 4.81
C SER A 329 10.26 8.37 4.20
N ALA A 330 9.33 7.78 4.94
CA ALA A 330 7.90 7.84 4.68
C ALA A 330 7.14 8.08 5.98
N MET A 331 6.00 8.76 5.88
CA MET A 331 5.18 9.09 7.04
C MET A 331 3.69 9.10 6.70
N VAL A 332 2.87 8.66 7.64
CA VAL A 332 1.41 8.81 7.60
C VAL A 332 0.95 9.38 8.93
N SER A 333 0.13 10.42 8.87
CA SER A 333 -0.54 11.01 10.03
C SER A 333 -2.04 10.93 9.88
N LEU A 334 -2.69 10.40 10.91
CA LEU A 334 -4.13 10.23 11.00
C LEU A 334 -4.69 11.11 12.11
N ASP A 335 -5.89 11.64 11.91
CA ASP A 335 -6.72 12.12 12.99
C ASP A 335 -7.08 10.94 13.89
N THR A 336 -6.75 11.04 15.17
CA THR A 336 -6.91 9.92 16.11
C THR A 336 -8.38 9.53 16.30
N ALA A 337 -9.29 10.50 16.34
CA ALA A 337 -10.70 10.26 16.62
C ALA A 337 -11.47 9.67 15.44
N THR A 338 -11.04 9.96 14.21
CA THR A 338 -11.80 9.64 13.00
C THR A 338 -11.11 8.67 12.05
N GLY A 339 -9.78 8.52 12.15
CA GLY A 339 -8.99 7.79 11.16
C GLY A 339 -8.76 8.54 9.85
N ALA A 340 -9.16 9.82 9.75
CA ALA A 340 -8.94 10.64 8.57
C ALA A 340 -7.43 10.88 8.34
N VAL A 341 -6.95 10.65 7.12
CA VAL A 341 -5.55 10.92 6.75
C VAL A 341 -5.34 12.43 6.65
N ARG A 342 -4.56 13.01 7.55
CA ARG A 342 -4.23 14.46 7.57
C ARG A 342 -3.04 14.81 6.71
N ALA A 343 -2.01 13.95 6.73
CA ALA A 343 -0.81 14.11 5.93
C ALA A 343 -0.18 12.77 5.54
N LEU A 344 0.49 12.75 4.39
CA LEU A 344 1.18 11.57 3.89
C LEU A 344 2.46 11.96 3.13
N VAL A 345 3.61 11.46 3.60
CA VAL A 345 4.90 11.60 2.91
C VAL A 345 5.27 10.26 2.31
N GLY A 346 5.23 10.16 1.00
CA GLY A 346 5.52 8.93 0.25
C GLY A 346 6.98 8.78 -0.18
N GLY A 347 7.88 9.69 0.24
CA GLY A 347 9.28 9.73 -0.16
C GLY A 347 9.80 11.15 -0.34
N PRO A 348 10.91 11.36 -1.07
CA PRO A 348 11.57 12.67 -1.21
C PRO A 348 10.83 13.68 -2.10
N GLY A 349 9.68 13.32 -2.61
CA GLY A 349 8.86 14.05 -3.56
C GLY A 349 8.57 13.16 -4.78
N PHE A 350 7.35 13.30 -5.31
CA PHE A 350 6.94 12.55 -6.49
C PHE A 350 7.67 13.09 -7.73
N ALA A 351 8.34 12.23 -8.47
CA ALA A 351 9.01 12.59 -9.71
C ALA A 351 8.88 11.43 -10.72
N PRO A 352 8.21 11.66 -11.88
CA PRO A 352 8.03 10.66 -12.92
C PRO A 352 9.37 10.02 -13.35
N GLY A 353 9.38 8.69 -13.46
CA GLY A 353 10.56 7.90 -13.83
C GLY A 353 11.67 7.82 -12.77
N ARG A 354 11.53 8.48 -11.62
CA ARG A 354 12.58 8.55 -10.57
C ARG A 354 12.07 8.13 -9.19
N SER A 355 10.99 8.72 -8.69
CA SER A 355 10.43 8.47 -7.35
C SER A 355 8.90 8.42 -7.41
N GLU A 356 8.36 7.41 -8.09
CA GLU A 356 6.91 7.23 -8.24
C GLU A 356 6.29 6.32 -7.18
N VAL A 357 7.13 5.49 -6.53
CA VAL A 357 6.65 4.55 -5.52
C VAL A 357 6.29 5.27 -4.24
N ASN A 358 5.03 5.18 -3.84
CA ASN A 358 4.58 5.69 -2.54
C ASN A 358 5.07 4.78 -1.41
N LEU A 359 6.14 5.19 -0.73
CA LEU A 359 6.77 4.45 0.35
C LEU A 359 5.88 4.38 1.60
N ALA A 360 4.92 5.29 1.76
CA ALA A 360 3.99 5.27 2.88
C ALA A 360 3.03 4.07 2.84
N LEU A 361 2.78 3.54 1.64
CA LEU A 361 1.99 2.33 1.39
C LEU A 361 2.86 1.08 1.17
N ARG A 362 4.18 1.25 1.04
CA ARG A 362 5.09 0.13 0.82
C ARG A 362 5.40 -0.59 2.12
N ARG A 363 5.17 -1.90 2.15
CA ARG A 363 5.44 -2.72 3.33
C ARG A 363 6.93 -2.95 3.53
N ARG A 364 7.33 -2.91 4.80
CA ARG A 364 8.70 -3.12 5.28
C ARG A 364 8.67 -3.83 6.62
N GLN A 365 9.72 -4.58 6.91
CA GLN A 365 9.89 -5.20 8.22
C GLN A 365 9.84 -4.13 9.31
N THR A 366 8.96 -4.35 10.28
CA THR A 366 8.60 -3.34 11.29
C THR A 366 9.58 -3.25 12.45
N GLY A 367 10.46 -4.24 12.60
CA GLY A 367 11.27 -4.36 13.78
C GLY A 367 10.40 -4.37 15.05
N SER A 368 10.92 -3.81 16.12
CA SER A 368 10.22 -3.77 17.41
C SER A 368 8.96 -2.89 17.45
N SER A 369 8.60 -2.14 16.41
CA SER A 369 7.36 -1.37 16.44
C SER A 369 6.11 -2.26 16.41
N ILE A 370 6.20 -3.48 15.86
CA ILE A 370 5.12 -4.48 15.87
C ILE A 370 4.70 -4.91 17.28
N LYS A 371 5.55 -4.67 18.29
CA LYS A 371 5.29 -5.03 19.68
C LYS A 371 4.02 -4.38 20.25
N ILE A 372 3.52 -3.31 19.63
CA ILE A 372 2.22 -2.73 20.02
C ILE A 372 1.10 -3.75 19.89
N PHE A 373 1.08 -4.56 18.82
CA PHE A 373 0.06 -5.60 18.63
C PHE A 373 0.25 -6.80 19.56
N VAL A 374 1.50 -7.17 19.86
CA VAL A 374 1.80 -8.23 20.83
C VAL A 374 1.35 -7.81 22.23
N LEU A 375 1.60 -6.55 22.60
CA LEU A 375 1.15 -6.00 23.88
C LEU A 375 -0.38 -5.98 23.98
N THR A 376 -1.07 -5.54 22.93
CA THR A 376 -2.54 -5.59 22.88
C THR A 376 -3.05 -7.01 23.12
N ALA A 377 -2.53 -8.00 22.39
CA ALA A 377 -2.95 -9.39 22.53
C ALA A 377 -2.70 -9.94 23.95
N ALA A 378 -1.62 -9.51 24.59
CA ALA A 378 -1.30 -9.90 25.96
C ALA A 378 -2.27 -9.26 26.96
N LEU A 379 -2.53 -7.97 26.85
CA LEU A 379 -3.48 -7.25 27.72
C LEU A 379 -4.90 -7.81 27.58
N GLU A 380 -5.35 -8.12 26.36
CA GLU A 380 -6.64 -8.79 26.11
C GLU A 380 -6.72 -10.20 26.73
N ALA A 381 -5.59 -10.87 26.81
CA ALA A 381 -5.49 -12.19 27.47
C ALA A 381 -5.38 -12.09 29.00
N GLY A 382 -5.49 -10.88 29.57
CA GLY A 382 -5.48 -10.65 31.03
C GLY A 382 -4.08 -10.48 31.63
N VAL A 383 -3.05 -10.29 30.80
CA VAL A 383 -1.72 -9.87 31.30
C VAL A 383 -1.80 -8.42 31.76
N GLU A 384 -1.10 -8.08 32.82
CA GLU A 384 -0.98 -6.71 33.33
C GLU A 384 0.43 -6.15 33.05
N GLY A 385 0.53 -4.82 32.92
CA GLY A 385 1.82 -4.16 32.80
C GLY A 385 2.79 -4.43 33.91
N THR A 386 2.26 -4.66 35.11
CA THR A 386 3.01 -4.98 36.32
C THR A 386 3.48 -6.43 36.40
N ASP A 387 2.97 -7.35 35.57
CA ASP A 387 3.41 -8.75 35.56
C ASP A 387 4.88 -8.88 35.21
N LEU A 388 5.53 -9.85 35.86
CA LEU A 388 6.95 -10.11 35.70
C LEU A 388 7.19 -11.05 34.51
N ILE A 389 8.13 -10.69 33.67
CA ILE A 389 8.57 -11.51 32.53
C ILE A 389 10.09 -11.42 32.35
N ASP A 390 10.71 -12.55 32.02
CA ASP A 390 12.16 -12.61 31.80
C ASP A 390 12.57 -12.23 30.41
N GLY A 391 13.51 -11.31 30.31
CA GLY A 391 14.09 -10.82 29.04
C GLY A 391 15.59 -11.04 28.93
N THR A 392 16.14 -12.00 29.67
CA THR A 392 17.58 -12.33 29.70
C THR A 392 18.05 -12.84 28.32
N LEU A 393 19.20 -12.34 27.85
CA LEU A 393 19.91 -12.83 26.67
C LEU A 393 21.02 -13.83 27.08
N PRO A 394 21.35 -14.80 26.22
CA PRO A 394 20.62 -15.22 25.02
C PRO A 394 19.34 -15.97 25.38
N CYS A 395 18.37 -15.98 24.49
CA CYS A 395 17.14 -16.74 24.67
C CYS A 395 16.80 -17.59 23.42
N THR A 396 16.11 -18.70 23.66
CA THR A 396 15.74 -19.67 22.61
C THR A 396 14.30 -20.08 22.82
N PHE A 397 13.54 -20.14 21.73
CA PHE A 397 12.12 -20.44 21.74
C PHE A 397 11.76 -21.48 20.67
N PRO A 398 10.66 -22.23 20.86
CA PRO A 398 10.11 -23.06 19.81
C PRO A 398 9.87 -22.27 18.52
N ASN A 399 10.06 -22.94 17.37
CA ASN A 399 9.78 -22.39 16.06
C ASN A 399 8.80 -23.30 15.33
N PRO A 400 7.48 -23.12 15.47
CA PRO A 400 6.50 -24.04 14.94
C PRO A 400 6.57 -24.26 13.43
N GLY A 401 7.06 -23.25 12.67
CA GLY A 401 7.25 -23.36 11.22
C GLY A 401 8.47 -24.18 10.81
N LYS A 402 9.44 -24.39 11.73
CA LYS A 402 10.66 -25.17 11.56
C LYS A 402 11.12 -25.72 12.91
N PRO A 403 10.49 -26.79 13.41
CA PRO A 403 10.76 -27.32 14.77
C PRO A 403 12.23 -27.70 15.00
N GLU A 404 12.94 -28.09 13.95
CA GLU A 404 14.38 -28.45 13.97
C GLU A 404 15.29 -27.22 14.09
N GLU A 405 14.81 -26.02 13.82
CA GLU A 405 15.55 -24.76 13.89
C GLU A 405 14.94 -23.85 14.96
N PRO A 406 15.29 -23.98 16.26
CA PRO A 406 14.75 -23.12 17.30
C PRO A 406 15.01 -21.64 17.04
N PHE A 407 14.05 -20.78 17.34
CA PHE A 407 14.21 -19.33 17.22
C PHE A 407 15.14 -18.81 18.34
N ARG A 408 16.29 -18.29 17.96
CA ARG A 408 17.32 -17.81 18.89
C ARG A 408 17.54 -16.31 18.76
N ILE A 409 17.62 -15.64 19.90
CA ILE A 409 18.02 -14.22 20.00
C ILE A 409 19.30 -14.14 20.81
N THR A 410 20.36 -13.67 20.17
CA THR A 410 21.70 -13.59 20.77
C THR A 410 22.23 -12.18 20.89
N LYS A 411 21.59 -11.21 20.21
CA LYS A 411 21.99 -9.80 20.17
C LYS A 411 20.87 -8.89 20.67
N GLY A 412 21.24 -7.76 21.25
CA GLY A 412 20.32 -6.75 21.77
C GLY A 412 20.58 -6.40 23.22
N VAL A 413 19.56 -5.83 23.87
CA VAL A 413 19.62 -5.50 25.30
C VAL A 413 19.13 -6.69 26.11
N SER A 414 19.91 -7.11 27.10
CA SER A 414 19.52 -8.10 28.09
C SER A 414 18.93 -7.39 29.30
N LYS A 415 17.74 -7.80 29.68
CA LYS A 415 17.08 -7.32 30.90
C LYS A 415 16.50 -8.51 31.64
N PRO A 416 17.06 -8.88 32.78
CA PRO A 416 16.52 -9.96 33.61
C PRO A 416 15.07 -9.70 34.02
N LEU A 417 14.53 -10.57 34.83
CA LEU A 417 13.17 -10.51 35.30
C LEU A 417 12.79 -9.11 35.85
N THR A 418 11.82 -8.49 35.16
CA THR A 418 11.20 -7.23 35.58
C THR A 418 9.78 -7.13 35.03
N THR A 419 9.08 -6.04 35.30
CA THR A 419 7.69 -5.82 34.84
C THR A 419 7.60 -5.77 33.32
N LEU A 420 6.47 -6.23 32.79
CA LEU A 420 6.20 -6.15 31.33
C LEU A 420 6.27 -4.71 30.84
N GLU A 421 5.79 -3.74 31.59
CA GLU A 421 5.90 -2.33 31.21
C GLU A 421 7.37 -1.90 31.05
N GLU A 422 8.27 -2.27 31.97
CA GLU A 422 9.70 -1.97 31.83
C GLU A 422 10.32 -2.69 30.65
N GLN A 423 10.00 -3.94 30.40
CA GLN A 423 10.40 -4.68 29.22
C GLN A 423 9.91 -4.01 27.91
N THR A 424 8.73 -3.35 27.99
CA THR A 424 8.11 -2.64 26.85
C THR A 424 8.83 -1.35 26.51
N TRP A 425 9.05 -0.47 27.49
CA TRP A 425 9.69 0.82 27.19
C TRP A 425 11.18 0.69 26.87
N LEU A 426 11.85 -0.37 27.36
CA LEU A 426 13.21 -0.74 26.96
C LEU A 426 13.25 -1.58 25.67
N SER A 427 12.09 -2.01 25.19
CA SER A 427 11.93 -2.77 23.93
C SER A 427 12.68 -4.11 23.89
N ILE A 428 12.68 -4.86 24.97
CA ILE A 428 13.46 -6.08 25.15
C ILE A 428 12.96 -7.21 24.22
N ASN A 429 13.85 -7.77 23.42
CA ASN A 429 13.49 -8.77 22.41
C ASN A 429 13.12 -10.12 23.03
N CYS A 430 13.91 -10.62 23.98
CA CYS A 430 13.67 -11.91 24.63
C CYS A 430 12.33 -11.93 25.39
N ALA A 431 12.01 -10.85 26.12
CA ALA A 431 10.74 -10.73 26.84
C ALA A 431 9.56 -10.78 25.86
N TYR A 432 9.64 -10.04 24.75
CA TYR A 432 8.56 -10.00 23.77
C TYR A 432 8.44 -11.28 22.93
N ALA A 433 9.54 -11.96 22.62
CA ALA A 433 9.49 -13.27 21.97
C ALA A 433 8.83 -14.31 22.89
N ARG A 434 9.13 -14.29 24.18
CA ARG A 434 8.46 -15.11 25.20
C ARG A 434 6.97 -14.75 25.28
N LEU A 435 6.64 -13.47 25.39
CA LEU A 435 5.26 -12.99 25.47
C LEU A 435 4.43 -13.40 24.25
N ALA A 436 4.99 -13.28 23.04
CA ALA A 436 4.34 -13.67 21.78
C ALA A 436 3.99 -15.17 21.77
N GLN A 437 4.86 -16.02 22.30
CA GLN A 437 4.60 -17.45 22.43
C GLN A 437 3.55 -17.75 23.53
N ILE A 438 3.61 -17.03 24.65
CA ILE A 438 2.65 -17.18 25.76
C ILE A 438 1.22 -16.85 25.29
N VAL A 439 1.04 -15.76 24.54
CA VAL A 439 -0.28 -15.38 24.03
C VAL A 439 -0.74 -16.19 22.82
N GLY A 440 0.18 -16.92 22.20
CA GLY A 440 -0.06 -17.75 21.00
C GLY A 440 0.20 -17.01 19.71
N LEU A 441 1.17 -17.52 18.92
CA LEU A 441 1.61 -16.87 17.67
C LEU A 441 0.47 -16.70 16.66
N ASN A 442 -0.46 -17.65 16.57
CA ASN A 442 -1.58 -17.60 15.64
C ASN A 442 -2.59 -16.49 15.94
N ARG A 443 -2.67 -16.02 17.18
CA ARG A 443 -3.52 -14.90 17.59
C ARG A 443 -3.02 -13.57 17.06
N LEU A 444 -1.71 -13.40 16.90
CA LEU A 444 -1.07 -12.13 16.57
C LEU A 444 -1.45 -11.56 15.19
N PRO A 445 -1.52 -12.35 14.08
CA PRO A 445 -2.04 -11.87 12.82
C PRO A 445 -3.45 -11.28 12.93
N ASN A 446 -4.35 -11.97 13.63
CA ASN A 446 -5.73 -11.51 13.83
C ASN A 446 -5.79 -10.20 14.62
N THR A 447 -4.91 -10.03 15.61
CA THR A 447 -4.79 -8.76 16.35
C THR A 447 -4.35 -7.62 15.43
N VAL A 448 -3.40 -7.85 14.52
CA VAL A 448 -3.01 -6.83 13.54
C VAL A 448 -4.18 -6.50 12.60
N TYR A 449 -4.85 -7.50 12.04
CA TYR A 449 -5.96 -7.25 11.10
C TYR A 449 -7.11 -6.49 11.76
N LYS A 450 -7.52 -6.84 12.98
CA LYS A 450 -8.63 -6.13 13.63
C LYS A 450 -8.29 -4.69 14.01
N MET A 451 -7.02 -4.41 14.34
CA MET A 451 -6.60 -3.08 14.77
C MET A 451 -6.19 -2.16 13.61
N ALA A 452 -5.74 -2.73 12.48
CA ALA A 452 -5.16 -1.98 11.36
C ALA A 452 -5.88 -2.25 10.04
N SER A 453 -7.11 -2.78 10.07
CA SER A 453 -7.94 -3.02 8.88
C SER A 453 -8.04 -1.77 8.00
N SER A 454 -7.89 -1.95 6.71
CA SER A 454 -7.97 -0.86 5.74
C SER A 454 -8.20 -1.39 4.32
N ALA A 455 -8.44 -0.49 3.38
CA ALA A 455 -8.47 -0.82 1.95
C ALA A 455 -7.15 -1.45 1.44
N TYR A 456 -6.08 -1.39 2.24
CA TYR A 456 -4.75 -1.92 1.90
C TYR A 456 -4.37 -3.14 2.73
N LEU A 457 -4.97 -3.37 3.90
CA LEU A 457 -4.63 -4.46 4.81
C LEU A 457 -5.87 -5.24 5.25
N ARG A 458 -6.04 -6.42 4.68
CA ARG A 458 -7.03 -7.45 5.04
C ARG A 458 -6.41 -8.82 4.78
N PRO A 459 -6.93 -9.92 5.36
CA PRO A 459 -6.39 -11.27 5.14
C PRO A 459 -6.35 -11.71 3.68
N ASP A 460 -7.30 -11.27 2.86
CA ASP A 460 -7.41 -11.53 1.42
C ASP A 460 -6.48 -10.65 0.57
N ILE A 461 -6.01 -9.52 1.11
CA ILE A 461 -5.11 -8.59 0.42
C ILE A 461 -3.65 -8.88 0.72
N PHE A 462 -3.32 -9.15 2.00
CA PHE A 462 -1.96 -9.40 2.43
C PHE A 462 -1.93 -10.34 3.63
N LYS A 463 -1.17 -11.43 3.53
CA LYS A 463 -1.07 -12.45 4.58
C LYS A 463 0.03 -12.13 5.58
N ILE A 464 -0.36 -12.01 6.84
CA ILE A 464 0.55 -11.90 7.99
C ILE A 464 0.75 -13.32 8.56
N TRP A 465 2.00 -13.69 8.85
CA TRP A 465 2.36 -15.02 9.25
C TRP A 465 2.65 -15.10 10.76
N PRO A 466 2.26 -16.18 11.43
CA PRO A 466 2.50 -16.39 12.87
C PRO A 466 3.93 -16.90 13.13
N TYR A 467 4.96 -16.16 12.69
CA TYR A 467 6.35 -16.57 12.89
C TYR A 467 6.77 -16.51 14.36
N ALA A 468 7.70 -17.38 14.79
CA ALA A 468 8.35 -17.27 16.09
C ALA A 468 9.04 -15.90 16.29
N SER A 469 9.56 -15.33 15.19
CA SER A 469 10.15 -13.99 15.13
C SER A 469 9.13 -12.83 14.96
N PHE A 470 7.84 -13.08 15.18
CA PHE A 470 6.80 -12.06 15.01
C PHE A 470 7.12 -10.79 15.80
N SER A 471 7.43 -10.93 17.09
CA SER A 471 7.70 -9.80 18.00
C SER A 471 8.98 -9.01 17.68
N THR A 472 9.87 -9.56 16.85
CA THR A 472 11.07 -8.88 16.35
C THR A 472 10.85 -8.22 14.99
N GLY A 473 9.63 -8.33 14.45
CA GLY A 473 9.20 -7.60 13.25
C GLY A 473 9.57 -8.27 11.93
N ALA A 474 9.56 -9.59 11.88
CA ALA A 474 9.76 -10.34 10.63
C ALA A 474 8.64 -10.10 9.60
N ASN A 475 7.42 -9.82 10.07
CA ASN A 475 6.32 -9.42 9.19
C ASN A 475 6.50 -7.98 8.70
N GLU A 476 6.06 -7.75 7.45
CA GLU A 476 6.14 -6.44 6.82
C GLU A 476 4.78 -5.72 6.92
N LEU A 477 4.83 -4.45 7.34
CA LEU A 477 3.69 -3.53 7.34
C LEU A 477 4.14 -2.19 6.73
N SER A 478 3.20 -1.41 6.24
CA SER A 478 3.43 -0.06 5.75
C SER A 478 3.31 0.98 6.87
N ALA A 479 3.76 2.20 6.62
CA ALA A 479 3.53 3.31 7.55
C ALA A 479 2.01 3.56 7.72
N PHE A 480 1.23 3.33 6.68
CA PHE A 480 -0.22 3.41 6.70
C PHE A 480 -0.83 2.37 7.64
N ASP A 481 -0.40 1.09 7.54
CA ASP A 481 -0.87 0.00 8.40
C ASP A 481 -0.50 0.24 9.87
N MET A 482 0.74 0.71 10.12
CA MET A 482 1.22 0.99 11.48
C MET A 482 0.52 2.19 12.13
N ALA A 483 0.22 3.24 11.36
CA ALA A 483 -0.56 4.38 11.84
C ALA A 483 -2.01 3.95 12.16
N SER A 484 -2.63 3.14 11.30
CA SER A 484 -3.98 2.59 11.51
C SER A 484 -4.08 1.78 12.80
N GLY A 485 -3.14 0.85 13.03
CA GLY A 485 -3.13 0.04 14.26
C GLY A 485 -2.88 0.86 15.52
N ALA A 486 -2.02 1.87 15.46
CA ALA A 486 -1.75 2.77 16.57
C ALA A 486 -2.93 3.72 16.86
N GLN A 487 -3.65 4.16 15.82
CA GLN A 487 -4.88 4.95 15.95
C GLN A 487 -5.92 4.22 16.80
N THR A 488 -6.09 2.92 16.62
CA THR A 488 -6.99 2.11 17.42
C THR A 488 -6.64 2.16 18.92
N ILE A 489 -5.34 2.10 19.27
CA ILE A 489 -4.88 2.23 20.66
C ILE A 489 -5.17 3.64 21.18
N ALA A 490 -4.75 4.66 20.41
CA ALA A 490 -4.86 6.06 20.81
C ALA A 490 -6.32 6.52 20.97
N ASN A 491 -7.25 5.89 20.25
CA ASN A 491 -8.70 6.16 20.28
C ASN A 491 -9.49 5.26 21.24
N GLY A 492 -8.87 4.79 22.30
CA GLY A 492 -9.56 3.98 23.32
C GLY A 492 -10.07 2.64 22.80
N GLY A 493 -9.41 2.06 21.82
CA GLY A 493 -9.75 0.77 21.24
C GLY A 493 -10.77 0.81 20.11
N MET A 494 -11.29 1.99 19.79
CA MET A 494 -12.17 2.23 18.64
C MET A 494 -11.35 2.31 17.36
N HIS A 495 -11.51 1.35 16.48
CA HIS A 495 -10.91 1.35 15.15
C HIS A 495 -11.80 2.08 14.15
N HIS A 496 -11.24 3.05 13.44
CA HIS A 496 -11.80 3.64 12.24
C HIS A 496 -10.93 3.23 11.06
N GLU A 497 -11.54 2.67 10.00
CA GLU A 497 -10.81 2.38 8.77
C GLU A 497 -10.25 3.70 8.22
N PRO A 498 -8.92 3.83 8.03
CA PRO A 498 -8.35 5.07 7.54
C PRO A 498 -8.88 5.46 6.18
N PHE A 499 -9.31 6.70 6.04
CA PHE A 499 -9.87 7.25 4.81
C PHE A 499 -9.22 8.59 4.45
N PHE A 500 -9.24 8.92 3.16
CA PHE A 500 -8.62 10.13 2.63
C PHE A 500 -9.51 10.87 1.62
N ILE A 501 -10.69 10.33 1.31
CA ILE A 501 -11.73 10.99 0.52
C ILE A 501 -12.92 11.23 1.42
N GLU A 502 -13.23 12.50 1.64
CA GLU A 502 -14.38 12.93 2.44
C GLU A 502 -15.65 12.96 1.58
N ARG A 503 -15.55 13.53 0.37
CA ARG A 503 -16.72 13.78 -0.49
C ARG A 503 -16.33 13.80 -1.97
N ILE A 504 -17.22 13.33 -2.83
CA ILE A 504 -17.12 13.44 -4.28
C ILE A 504 -18.42 14.02 -4.81
N GLU A 505 -18.30 15.09 -5.57
CA GLU A 505 -19.42 15.72 -6.30
C GLU A 505 -19.13 15.68 -7.80
N ASP A 506 -20.19 15.61 -8.62
CA ASP A 506 -20.08 15.78 -10.07
C ASP A 506 -20.00 17.28 -10.46
N ALA A 507 -19.84 17.54 -11.76
CA ALA A 507 -19.75 18.90 -12.29
C ALA A 507 -21.00 19.78 -12.00
N THR A 508 -22.14 19.17 -11.68
CA THR A 508 -23.38 19.87 -11.33
C THR A 508 -23.50 20.16 -9.84
N GLY A 509 -22.59 19.64 -9.02
CA GLY A 509 -22.63 19.73 -7.57
C GLY A 509 -23.43 18.62 -6.89
N ARG A 510 -23.91 17.62 -7.65
CA ARG A 510 -24.59 16.45 -7.08
C ARG A 510 -23.57 15.58 -6.36
N VAL A 511 -23.88 15.20 -5.13
CA VAL A 511 -23.06 14.31 -4.31
C VAL A 511 -23.12 12.88 -4.86
N LEU A 512 -21.97 12.35 -5.27
CA LEU A 512 -21.78 10.97 -5.69
C LEU A 512 -21.33 10.08 -4.53
N PHE A 513 -20.57 10.66 -3.62
CA PHE A 513 -20.04 9.97 -2.44
C PHE A 513 -19.90 10.96 -1.28
N GLN A 514 -20.26 10.50 -0.09
CA GLN A 514 -19.96 11.14 1.17
C GLN A 514 -19.46 10.06 2.13
N HIS A 515 -18.29 10.26 2.72
CA HIS A 515 -17.78 9.34 3.73
C HIS A 515 -18.71 9.34 4.94
N ALA A 516 -19.11 8.15 5.37
CA ALA A 516 -19.87 7.95 6.60
C ALA A 516 -18.90 7.45 7.68
N LEU A 517 -18.66 8.26 8.69
CA LEU A 517 -17.80 7.87 9.79
C LEU A 517 -18.40 6.66 10.51
N SER A 518 -17.67 5.57 10.52
CA SER A 518 -18.03 4.35 11.22
C SER A 518 -16.85 3.84 12.01
N GLY A 519 -17.05 3.55 13.29
CA GLY A 519 -16.03 2.98 14.17
C GLY A 519 -16.47 1.63 14.71
N VAL A 520 -15.53 0.75 14.95
CA VAL A 520 -15.76 -0.55 15.57
C VAL A 520 -14.87 -0.65 16.80
N GLN A 521 -15.46 -0.95 17.98
CA GLN A 521 -14.70 -1.24 19.19
C GLN A 521 -14.04 -2.61 19.02
N VAL A 522 -12.76 -2.64 18.67
CA VAL A 522 -12.02 -3.89 18.38
C VAL A 522 -11.17 -4.38 19.57
N ILE A 523 -10.82 -3.49 20.49
CA ILE A 523 -10.25 -3.80 21.79
C ILE A 523 -10.98 -2.96 22.85
N SER A 524 -11.06 -3.44 24.09
CA SER A 524 -11.75 -2.67 25.12
C SER A 524 -11.03 -1.36 25.45
N LYS A 525 -11.77 -0.34 25.89
CA LYS A 525 -11.18 0.93 26.35
C LYS A 525 -10.16 0.70 27.47
N GLU A 526 -10.44 -0.22 28.38
CA GLU A 526 -9.54 -0.58 29.49
C GLU A 526 -8.18 -1.09 28.98
N VAL A 527 -8.19 -1.99 27.98
CA VAL A 527 -6.96 -2.50 27.35
C VAL A 527 -6.20 -1.38 26.65
N ALA A 528 -6.90 -0.51 25.92
CA ALA A 528 -6.28 0.63 25.25
C ALA A 528 -5.65 1.61 26.24
N ASP A 529 -6.34 1.97 27.32
CA ASP A 529 -5.83 2.91 28.34
C ASP A 529 -4.60 2.34 29.06
N LYS A 530 -4.61 1.04 29.43
CA LYS A 530 -3.44 0.35 29.98
C LYS A 530 -2.26 0.40 29.01
N GLN A 531 -2.51 0.14 27.73
CA GLN A 531 -1.48 0.16 26.71
C GLN A 531 -0.91 1.57 26.47
N VAL A 532 -1.75 2.60 26.43
CA VAL A 532 -1.32 4.00 26.36
C VAL A 532 -0.41 4.35 27.53
N ALA A 533 -0.81 4.02 28.76
CA ALA A 533 -0.01 4.31 29.95
C ALA A 533 1.39 3.66 29.90
N ILE A 534 1.47 2.42 29.43
CA ILE A 534 2.74 1.73 29.23
C ILE A 534 3.57 2.43 28.13
N LEU A 535 2.96 2.76 26.98
CA LEU A 535 3.65 3.36 25.85
C LEU A 535 4.06 4.82 26.09
N LYS A 536 3.39 5.58 26.95
CA LYS A 536 3.83 6.91 27.41
C LYS A 536 5.24 6.84 28.02
N GLN A 537 5.55 5.78 28.76
CA GLN A 537 6.87 5.60 29.37
C GLN A 537 8.01 5.45 28.37
N THR A 538 7.72 5.05 27.12
CA THR A 538 8.74 5.01 26.05
C THR A 538 9.37 6.37 25.81
N LEU A 539 8.59 7.46 25.88
CA LEU A 539 9.07 8.84 25.69
C LEU A 539 9.59 9.48 26.98
N ILE A 540 9.16 8.98 28.16
CA ILE A 540 9.58 9.54 29.46
C ILE A 540 10.92 8.94 29.90
N ARG A 541 11.05 7.62 29.93
CA ARG A 541 12.22 6.89 30.43
C ARG A 541 12.74 5.78 29.55
N GLY A 542 12.04 5.51 28.42
CA GLY A 542 12.36 4.41 27.52
C GLY A 542 13.25 4.79 26.35
N THR A 543 13.10 4.04 25.24
CA THR A 543 13.94 4.15 24.04
C THR A 543 13.83 5.51 23.34
N ALA A 544 12.74 6.25 23.50
CA ALA A 544 12.51 7.56 22.87
C ALA A 544 12.53 8.75 23.86
N ARG A 545 13.16 8.59 25.04
CA ARG A 545 13.19 9.63 26.09
C ARG A 545 13.80 11.00 25.70
N ARG A 546 14.43 11.07 24.51
CA ARG A 546 15.02 12.30 23.99
C ARG A 546 14.09 13.04 23.00
N THR A 547 12.87 12.55 22.82
CA THR A 547 11.92 13.09 21.85
C THR A 547 10.53 13.39 22.45
N PRO A 548 10.43 13.96 23.67
CA PRO A 548 9.15 14.45 24.18
C PRO A 548 8.66 15.59 23.28
N LEU A 549 7.33 15.74 23.17
CA LEU A 549 6.72 16.86 22.46
C LEU A 549 6.85 18.15 23.27
N GLU A 550 6.79 19.29 22.58
CA GLU A 550 6.83 20.60 23.21
C GLU A 550 5.59 20.86 24.08
N GLY A 551 5.75 21.68 25.13
CA GLY A 551 4.68 22.03 26.06
C GLY A 551 4.20 20.86 26.92
N ASP A 552 5.09 19.89 27.20
CA ASP A 552 4.77 18.67 27.99
C ASP A 552 3.52 17.93 27.51
N ARG A 553 3.25 18.02 26.20
CA ARG A 553 2.07 17.40 25.58
C ARG A 553 2.10 15.89 25.76
N PRO A 554 1.07 15.31 26.40
CA PRO A 554 0.97 13.87 26.58
C PRO A 554 1.05 13.13 25.24
N SER A 555 2.00 12.21 25.16
CA SER A 555 2.23 11.42 23.97
C SER A 555 2.72 10.03 24.33
N ALA A 556 2.40 9.07 23.47
CA ALA A 556 2.80 7.68 23.61
C ALA A 556 3.37 7.15 22.30
N GLY A 557 4.19 6.11 22.36
CA GLY A 557 4.76 5.59 21.12
C GLY A 557 5.68 4.40 21.32
N LYS A 558 6.17 3.89 20.18
CA LYS A 558 7.06 2.74 20.11
C LYS A 558 8.10 2.90 19.04
N THR A 559 9.36 2.69 19.38
CA THR A 559 10.47 2.58 18.44
C THR A 559 10.50 1.20 17.78
N GLY A 560 10.89 1.16 16.52
CA GLY A 560 11.23 -0.05 15.79
C GLY A 560 12.61 0.06 15.17
N THR A 561 13.39 -1.01 15.26
CA THR A 561 14.68 -1.14 14.57
C THR A 561 14.80 -2.59 14.17
N GLN A 562 15.05 -2.83 12.90
CA GLN A 562 15.29 -4.17 12.35
C GLN A 562 16.78 -4.53 12.49
N ASP A 563 17.09 -5.81 12.42
CA ASP A 563 18.46 -6.31 12.45
C ASP A 563 19.34 -5.58 11.43
N GLU A 564 20.60 -5.38 11.80
CA GLU A 564 21.59 -4.62 11.03
C GLU A 564 21.18 -3.17 10.71
N ASN A 565 20.15 -2.64 11.39
CA ASN A 565 19.62 -1.29 11.15
C ASN A 565 19.13 -1.05 9.71
N THR A 566 18.55 -2.06 9.06
CA THR A 566 18.05 -1.96 7.68
C THR A 566 16.74 -1.21 7.56
N ASN A 567 15.93 -1.21 8.61
CA ASN A 567 14.68 -0.45 8.74
C ASN A 567 14.59 0.17 10.13
N ALA A 568 14.19 1.43 10.19
CA ALA A 568 13.99 2.15 11.42
C ALA A 568 12.59 2.78 11.45
N TRP A 569 11.91 2.68 12.58
CA TRP A 569 10.51 3.09 12.75
C TRP A 569 10.30 3.88 14.02
N PHE A 570 9.42 4.84 13.96
CA PHE A 570 8.77 5.42 15.12
C PHE A 570 7.26 5.52 14.88
N VAL A 571 6.49 4.93 15.77
CA VAL A 571 5.03 5.00 15.76
C VAL A 571 4.61 5.69 17.05
N GLY A 572 4.05 6.86 16.96
CA GLY A 572 3.69 7.65 18.14
C GLY A 572 2.42 8.45 17.92
N PHE A 573 1.77 8.79 19.01
CA PHE A 573 0.46 9.42 18.97
C PHE A 573 0.21 10.32 20.18
N THR A 574 -0.70 11.24 19.98
CA THR A 574 -1.39 12.04 21.00
C THR A 574 -2.87 11.66 21.01
N ARG A 575 -3.66 12.31 21.83
CA ARG A 575 -5.12 12.18 21.78
C ARG A 575 -5.71 12.68 20.46
N GLN A 576 -4.99 13.52 19.71
CA GLN A 576 -5.47 14.22 18.52
C GLN A 576 -4.90 13.65 17.22
N LEU A 577 -3.62 13.30 17.18
CA LEU A 577 -2.95 12.79 15.97
C LEU A 577 -2.18 11.50 16.25
N THR A 578 -2.24 10.59 15.29
CA THR A 578 -1.48 9.33 15.28
C THR A 578 -0.57 9.28 14.06
N THR A 579 0.74 9.16 14.27
CA THR A 579 1.72 9.27 13.18
C THR A 579 2.72 8.14 13.22
N ALA A 580 2.91 7.46 12.08
CA ALA A 580 3.94 6.46 11.87
C ALA A 580 4.98 6.95 10.88
N VAL A 581 6.27 6.81 11.23
CA VAL A 581 7.42 7.21 10.41
C VAL A 581 8.32 6.01 10.19
N TRP A 582 8.69 5.79 8.92
CA TRP A 582 9.70 4.83 8.48
C TRP A 582 10.91 5.54 7.89
N VAL A 583 12.10 4.97 8.09
CA VAL A 583 13.37 5.35 7.44
C VAL A 583 14.10 4.10 7.01
N GLY A 584 14.56 4.05 5.76
CA GLY A 584 15.28 2.92 5.20
C GLY A 584 15.62 3.07 3.72
N ASP A 585 16.16 2.01 3.14
CA ASP A 585 16.40 1.92 1.70
C ASP A 585 15.12 1.51 0.97
N PRO A 586 14.58 2.35 0.07
CA PRO A 586 13.38 1.98 -0.70
C PRO A 586 13.59 0.80 -1.66
N LYS A 587 14.83 0.48 -2.00
CA LYS A 587 15.16 -0.57 -2.99
C LYS A 587 15.53 -1.90 -2.35
N GLY A 588 15.97 -1.91 -1.07
CA GLY A 588 16.46 -3.11 -0.43
C GLY A 588 16.54 -3.02 1.09
N TYR A 589 17.43 -3.80 1.66
CA TYR A 589 17.71 -3.89 3.10
C TYR A 589 19.14 -3.44 3.39
N THR A 590 19.49 -2.22 2.99
CA THR A 590 20.82 -1.64 3.20
C THR A 590 21.01 -1.30 4.69
N PRO A 591 22.08 -1.81 5.34
CA PRO A 591 22.40 -1.45 6.71
C PRO A 591 22.70 0.05 6.86
N MET A 592 21.93 0.72 7.72
CA MET A 592 22.11 2.14 8.00
C MET A 592 23.12 2.37 9.15
N VAL A 593 24.34 1.87 8.95
CA VAL A 593 25.44 1.94 9.91
C VAL A 593 26.63 2.63 9.25
N ASN A 594 27.20 3.63 9.93
CA ASN A 594 28.34 4.39 9.50
C ASN A 594 28.21 5.07 8.12
N ILE A 595 26.98 5.40 7.71
CA ILE A 595 26.75 6.23 6.53
C ILE A 595 27.41 7.60 6.79
N PRO A 596 28.29 8.08 5.89
CA PRO A 596 29.12 9.26 6.17
C PRO A 596 28.32 10.50 6.55
N GLU A 597 27.21 10.76 5.82
CA GLU A 597 26.38 11.93 6.05
C GLU A 597 25.63 11.83 7.40
N PHE A 598 25.23 10.64 7.78
CA PHE A 598 24.57 10.42 9.08
C PHE A 598 25.54 10.47 10.25
N LYS A 599 26.76 9.95 10.03
CA LYS A 599 27.82 10.05 11.04
C LYS A 599 28.20 11.49 11.30
N ALA A 600 28.26 12.32 10.24
CA ALA A 600 28.49 13.76 10.37
C ALA A 600 27.38 14.47 11.16
N ASP A 601 26.12 14.00 11.07
CA ASP A 601 24.96 14.46 11.86
C ASP A 601 24.91 13.83 13.27
N GLY A 602 25.97 13.14 13.71
CA GLY A 602 26.03 12.50 15.02
C GLY A 602 25.20 11.20 15.14
N VAL A 603 24.77 10.61 14.02
CA VAL A 603 23.98 9.36 13.99
C VAL A 603 24.78 8.25 13.28
N PRO A 604 25.75 7.62 13.94
CA PRO A 604 26.52 6.54 13.33
C PRO A 604 25.69 5.27 13.06
N ARG A 605 24.53 5.12 13.71
CA ARG A 605 23.59 4.02 13.53
C ARG A 605 22.18 4.56 13.53
N VAL A 606 21.43 4.33 12.45
CA VAL A 606 20.02 4.75 12.37
C VAL A 606 19.15 3.73 13.11
N GLN A 607 18.42 4.23 14.08
CA GLN A 607 17.49 3.46 14.90
C GLN A 607 16.15 4.21 15.00
N GLY A 608 15.12 3.56 15.49
CA GLY A 608 13.81 4.19 15.66
C GLY A 608 13.85 5.47 16.50
N ALA A 609 14.73 5.55 17.47
CA ALA A 609 14.92 6.73 18.33
C ALA A 609 15.74 7.87 17.70
N THR A 610 16.26 7.69 16.46
CA THR A 610 17.04 8.69 15.74
C THR A 610 16.17 9.42 14.71
N TYR A 611 16.44 9.30 13.43
CA TYR A 611 15.69 10.03 12.39
C TYR A 611 14.18 9.80 12.42
N PRO A 612 13.65 8.56 12.57
CA PRO A 612 12.19 8.41 12.63
C PRO A 612 11.55 9.20 13.77
N ALA A 613 12.12 9.15 14.97
CA ALA A 613 11.60 9.89 16.13
C ALA A 613 11.82 11.41 15.97
N ARG A 614 12.94 11.87 15.37
CA ARG A 614 13.20 13.28 15.08
C ARG A 614 12.20 13.84 14.07
N ILE A 615 11.88 13.11 13.00
CA ILE A 615 10.87 13.46 12.00
C ILE A 615 9.49 13.52 12.66
N TRP A 616 9.13 12.48 13.40
CA TRP A 616 7.88 12.42 14.12
C TRP A 616 7.69 13.62 15.06
N LYS A 617 8.70 13.92 15.91
CA LYS A 617 8.65 15.06 16.84
C LYS A 617 8.47 16.37 16.08
N ALA A 618 9.30 16.63 15.08
CA ALA A 618 9.26 17.89 14.33
C ALA A 618 7.90 18.12 13.64
N TYR A 619 7.30 17.06 13.10
CA TYR A 619 5.96 17.15 12.54
C TYR A 619 4.90 17.34 13.61
N MET A 620 4.92 16.52 14.67
CA MET A 620 3.89 16.54 15.70
C MET A 620 3.90 17.85 16.49
N ASP A 621 5.06 18.42 16.80
CA ASP A 621 5.14 19.75 17.44
C ASP A 621 4.49 20.80 16.55
N ALA A 622 4.85 20.86 15.27
CA ALA A 622 4.29 21.82 14.32
C ALA A 622 2.78 21.61 14.09
N ALA A 623 2.33 20.35 13.95
CA ALA A 623 0.92 20.03 13.71
C ALA A 623 0.01 20.31 14.93
N HIS A 624 0.58 20.36 16.12
CA HIS A 624 -0.15 20.68 17.34
C HIS A 624 -0.10 22.17 17.74
N GLU A 625 0.56 22.99 16.97
CA GLU A 625 0.61 24.43 17.22
C GLU A 625 -0.81 25.03 17.27
N GLY A 626 -1.15 25.67 18.37
CA GLY A 626 -2.50 26.23 18.60
C GLY A 626 -3.57 25.21 19.04
N LEU A 627 -3.28 23.92 19.07
CA LEU A 627 -4.23 22.92 19.55
C LEU A 627 -4.17 22.77 21.07
N PRO A 628 -5.32 22.56 21.75
CA PRO A 628 -5.35 22.35 23.20
C PRO A 628 -4.58 21.09 23.58
N VAL A 629 -3.96 21.12 24.77
CA VAL A 629 -3.32 19.93 25.35
C VAL A 629 -4.40 18.98 25.86
N GLN A 630 -4.35 17.74 25.41
CA GLN A 630 -5.29 16.68 25.82
C GLN A 630 -4.52 15.45 26.32
N ASP A 631 -5.05 14.77 27.32
CA ASP A 631 -4.51 13.50 27.82
C ASP A 631 -5.59 12.41 27.79
N TRP A 632 -5.17 11.19 27.98
CA TRP A 632 -6.05 10.04 28.16
C TRP A 632 -6.41 9.90 29.63
N ASP A 633 -7.51 9.19 29.88
CA ASP A 633 -7.88 8.79 31.22
C ASP A 633 -6.79 7.90 31.85
N ALA A 634 -6.62 7.96 33.16
CA ALA A 634 -5.75 7.03 33.87
C ALA A 634 -6.31 5.60 33.76
N PRO A 635 -5.45 4.60 33.48
CA PRO A 635 -5.94 3.22 33.42
C PRO A 635 -6.47 2.74 34.76
N VAL A 636 -7.47 1.87 34.71
CA VAL A 636 -7.97 1.19 35.91
C VAL A 636 -6.85 0.31 36.49
N PRO A 637 -6.56 0.41 37.78
CA PRO A 637 -5.57 -0.45 38.43
C PRO A 637 -5.90 -1.95 38.28
N PRO A 638 -4.88 -2.83 38.22
CA PRO A 638 -5.12 -4.27 38.14
C PRO A 638 -6.01 -4.78 39.29
N ALA A 639 -7.02 -5.58 38.93
CA ALA A 639 -7.91 -6.19 39.92
C ALA A 639 -7.28 -7.40 40.63
N ARG A 640 -6.11 -7.86 40.18
CA ARG A 640 -5.40 -9.03 40.73
C ARG A 640 -3.97 -8.70 41.14
N ASN A 641 -3.38 -9.56 41.91
CA ASN A 641 -1.97 -9.48 42.27
C ASN A 641 -1.08 -9.70 41.03
N GLN A 642 0.14 -9.17 41.11
CA GLN A 642 1.20 -9.38 40.14
C GLN A 642 1.47 -10.88 39.95
N MET A 643 1.62 -11.30 38.68
CA MET A 643 2.01 -12.66 38.32
C MET A 643 3.41 -12.71 37.73
N ARG A 644 4.06 -13.85 37.81
CA ARG A 644 5.22 -14.23 37.03
C ARG A 644 4.73 -15.01 35.80
N LEU A 645 4.93 -14.44 34.62
CA LEU A 645 4.60 -15.10 33.36
C LEU A 645 5.66 -16.17 33.04
N TYR A 646 5.22 -17.29 32.48
CA TYR A 646 6.10 -18.38 32.07
C TYR A 646 5.61 -19.01 30.75
N LEU A 647 6.53 -19.59 30.00
CA LEU A 647 6.22 -20.29 28.76
C LEU A 647 6.30 -21.79 28.98
N PRO A 648 5.17 -22.52 28.97
CA PRO A 648 5.16 -23.97 29.12
C PRO A 648 6.07 -24.66 28.07
N GLY A 649 6.78 -25.71 28.52
CA GLY A 649 7.74 -26.43 27.66
C GLY A 649 9.12 -25.77 27.50
N VAL A 650 9.26 -24.50 27.93
CA VAL A 650 10.53 -23.76 27.98
C VAL A 650 10.89 -23.46 29.45
N ASP A 651 9.92 -22.98 30.19
CA ASP A 651 10.07 -22.64 31.59
C ASP A 651 9.52 -23.75 32.52
N CYS A 652 10.26 -24.10 33.53
CA CYS A 652 9.87 -24.97 34.62
C CYS A 652 9.43 -24.17 35.85
N ILE A 653 8.50 -24.73 36.63
CA ILE A 653 7.96 -24.12 37.85
C ILE A 653 8.34 -24.96 39.04
N ALA A 654 8.74 -24.30 40.13
CA ALA A 654 8.96 -24.94 41.41
C ALA A 654 8.32 -24.13 42.53
N GLU A 655 7.60 -24.76 43.42
CA GLU A 655 7.06 -24.12 44.61
C GLU A 655 8.18 -23.82 45.63
N VAL A 656 8.24 -22.58 46.08
CA VAL A 656 9.18 -22.16 47.13
C VAL A 656 8.56 -22.48 48.46
N VAL A 657 8.99 -23.58 49.10
CA VAL A 657 8.54 -23.95 50.42
C VAL A 657 9.33 -23.13 51.45
N SER A 658 8.73 -22.08 52.00
CA SER A 658 9.30 -21.34 53.11
C SER A 658 8.84 -22.01 54.43
N GLY A 659 9.73 -22.70 55.08
CA GLY A 659 9.43 -23.27 56.44
C GLY A 659 10.64 -23.97 57.02
N ARG A 660 10.79 -23.90 58.34
CA ARG A 660 11.73 -24.76 59.09
C ARG A 660 11.28 -26.20 58.91
N LEU A 661 12.12 -27.02 58.32
CA LEU A 661 11.90 -28.45 58.31
C LEU A 661 11.82 -28.95 59.74
N PRO A 662 10.83 -29.76 60.15
CA PRO A 662 10.78 -30.34 61.44
C PRO A 662 11.98 -31.27 61.62
N ARG A 663 12.78 -31.02 62.69
CA ARG A 663 13.83 -31.93 63.06
C ARG A 663 13.19 -33.04 63.92
N ASN A 664 13.31 -34.27 63.47
CA ASN A 664 13.00 -35.41 64.32
C ASN A 664 14.07 -35.56 65.37
N ALA A 665 13.79 -36.29 66.43
CA ALA A 665 14.63 -36.45 67.61
C ALA A 665 16.04 -37.05 67.34
N THR A 666 16.33 -37.51 66.16
CA THR A 666 17.61 -38.09 65.72
C THR A 666 18.44 -37.16 64.81
N GLY A 667 18.00 -35.93 64.56
CA GLY A 667 18.76 -34.96 63.74
C GLY A 667 18.80 -35.24 62.22
N ALA A 668 18.14 -36.30 61.75
CA ALA A 668 18.05 -36.58 60.28
C ALA A 668 16.91 -35.80 59.62
N VAL A 669 17.15 -35.30 58.45
CA VAL A 669 16.14 -34.57 57.64
C VAL A 669 15.30 -35.58 56.87
N ASN A 670 14.01 -35.67 57.17
CA ASN A 670 13.08 -36.51 56.40
C ASN A 670 12.75 -35.80 55.04
N THR A 671 13.13 -36.45 53.98
CA THR A 671 13.03 -35.92 52.63
C THR A 671 11.76 -36.35 51.84
N VAL A 672 10.72 -36.79 52.52
CA VAL A 672 9.47 -37.19 51.84
C VAL A 672 8.28 -36.50 52.50
N VAL A 673 7.74 -35.51 51.84
CA VAL A 673 6.38 -35.02 52.12
C VAL A 673 5.48 -35.61 51.04
N PRO A 674 4.38 -36.29 51.41
CA PRO A 674 3.45 -36.84 50.44
C PRO A 674 2.82 -35.70 49.59
N VAL A 675 2.74 -35.90 48.30
CA VAL A 675 2.01 -35.02 47.38
C VAL A 675 0.55 -34.99 47.84
N THR A 676 0.08 -33.87 48.39
CA THR A 676 -1.36 -33.62 48.52
C THR A 676 -1.90 -33.31 47.15
N THR A 677 -2.65 -34.25 46.57
CA THR A 677 -3.41 -34.04 45.34
C THR A 677 -4.42 -32.92 45.55
N VAL A 678 -4.30 -31.88 44.78
CA VAL A 678 -5.34 -30.85 44.65
C VAL A 678 -6.60 -31.54 44.10
N PRO A 679 -7.79 -31.32 44.66
CA PRO A 679 -9.02 -31.94 44.13
C PRO A 679 -9.20 -31.57 42.67
N ALA A 680 -9.42 -32.57 41.82
CA ALA A 680 -9.77 -32.40 40.42
C ALA A 680 -11.07 -31.61 40.30
N ALA A 681 -11.10 -30.64 39.45
CA ALA A 681 -12.32 -29.99 38.99
C ALA A 681 -13.25 -31.04 38.33
N PRO A 682 -14.57 -30.89 38.43
CA PRO A 682 -15.52 -31.90 37.97
C PRO A 682 -15.33 -32.23 36.50
N THR A 683 -15.23 -33.50 36.20
CA THR A 683 -15.10 -34.14 34.91
C THR A 683 -16.24 -33.70 33.96
N ALA A 684 -15.89 -33.07 32.84
CA ALA A 684 -16.78 -32.93 31.73
C ALA A 684 -16.96 -34.29 31.06
N THR A 685 -18.19 -34.68 30.86
CA THR A 685 -18.65 -35.93 30.25
C THR A 685 -18.07 -36.04 28.82
N THR A 686 -17.26 -37.07 28.60
CA THR A 686 -16.71 -37.42 27.28
C THR A 686 -17.78 -38.00 26.37
N VAL A 687 -17.92 -37.44 25.18
CA VAL A 687 -18.58 -38.09 24.05
C VAL A 687 -17.54 -38.98 23.35
N PRO A 688 -17.82 -40.26 23.06
CA PRO A 688 -16.87 -41.19 22.46
C PRO A 688 -16.74 -40.93 20.95
N GLY A 689 -15.51 -40.86 20.45
CA GLY A 689 -15.20 -41.08 19.04
C GLY A 689 -14.42 -40.01 18.32
N ALA A 690 -13.14 -39.83 18.64
CA ALA A 690 -12.16 -39.36 17.67
C ALA A 690 -10.76 -39.82 18.12
N THR A 691 -10.22 -40.82 17.43
CA THR A 691 -8.83 -41.27 17.57
C THR A 691 -7.88 -40.25 16.97
N VAL A 692 -6.97 -39.72 17.78
CA VAL A 692 -5.80 -38.96 17.31
C VAL A 692 -4.56 -39.85 17.48
N PRO A 693 -3.78 -40.10 16.43
CA PRO A 693 -2.54 -40.88 16.55
C PRO A 693 -1.37 -39.95 16.98
N GLY A 694 -0.60 -40.43 17.94
CA GLY A 694 0.81 -40.11 18.11
C GLY A 694 1.18 -39.07 19.15
N SER A 695 1.01 -39.36 20.42
CA SER A 695 1.82 -38.77 21.50
C SER A 695 2.97 -39.71 21.84
N VAL A 696 4.20 -39.31 21.60
CA VAL A 696 5.41 -40.01 22.05
C VAL A 696 5.55 -39.77 23.57
N PRO A 697 5.70 -40.79 24.41
CA PRO A 697 5.94 -40.63 25.81
C PRO A 697 7.35 -40.05 26.03
N VAL A 698 7.44 -38.91 26.68
CA VAL A 698 8.71 -38.40 27.19
C VAL A 698 9.00 -39.13 28.51
N THR A 699 9.96 -40.01 28.50
CA THR A 699 10.49 -40.68 29.71
C THR A 699 11.11 -39.67 30.65
N PRO A 700 10.79 -39.68 31.96
CA PRO A 700 11.44 -38.79 32.91
C PRO A 700 12.87 -39.24 33.13
N THR A 701 13.82 -38.40 32.79
CA THR A 701 15.24 -38.61 33.08
C THR A 701 15.56 -38.16 34.48
N THR A 702 15.98 -39.10 35.30
CA THR A 702 16.76 -39.04 36.56
C THR A 702 16.32 -38.08 37.63
N ALA A 703 15.94 -38.65 38.76
CA ALA A 703 15.67 -38.00 40.04
C ALA A 703 16.82 -37.10 40.48
N TYR A 704 16.53 -35.80 40.56
CA TYR A 704 17.42 -34.79 41.12
C TYR A 704 17.42 -34.90 42.66
N LYS A 705 18.57 -35.13 43.27
CA LYS A 705 18.79 -35.08 44.72
C LYS A 705 19.17 -33.65 45.15
N GLY A 706 18.21 -32.79 45.37
CA GLY A 706 18.41 -31.45 45.93
C GLY A 706 17.32 -31.10 46.94
N PRO A 707 17.48 -30.01 47.71
CA PRO A 707 16.56 -29.66 48.74
C PRO A 707 15.17 -29.30 48.22
N VAL A 708 14.19 -29.58 49.02
CA VAL A 708 12.75 -29.68 48.80
C VAL A 708 12.18 -28.58 47.90
N VAL A 709 12.11 -28.87 46.63
CA VAL A 709 11.33 -28.10 45.65
C VAL A 709 10.37 -29.08 45.03
N SER A 710 9.07 -28.89 45.21
CA SER A 710 8.06 -29.69 44.54
C SER A 710 7.95 -29.22 43.07
N VAL A 711 8.38 -30.09 42.15
CA VAL A 711 8.20 -29.81 40.71
C VAL A 711 6.72 -30.05 40.38
N VAL A 712 6.03 -29.04 39.92
CA VAL A 712 4.68 -29.16 39.39
C VAL A 712 4.84 -29.55 37.91
N ASP A 713 4.28 -30.69 37.51
CA ASP A 713 4.31 -31.17 36.17
C ASP A 713 3.66 -30.15 35.24
N PRO A 714 4.37 -29.61 34.22
CA PRO A 714 3.82 -28.65 33.25
C PRO A 714 2.81 -29.29 32.29
N GLY A 715 2.49 -30.57 32.41
CA GLY A 715 1.68 -31.36 31.48
C GLY A 715 0.19 -31.01 31.37
N THR A 716 -0.31 -30.05 32.14
CA THR A 716 -1.71 -29.58 32.04
C THR A 716 -1.85 -28.22 31.36
N THR A 717 -1.14 -27.99 30.32
CA THR A 717 -1.35 -26.76 29.56
C THR A 717 -2.24 -27.01 28.36
N ILE A 718 -3.42 -26.45 28.39
CA ILE A 718 -4.23 -26.21 27.20
C ILE A 718 -3.47 -25.15 26.40
N ALA A 719 -2.80 -25.55 25.32
CA ALA A 719 -2.32 -24.59 24.35
C ALA A 719 -3.53 -23.76 23.90
N PRO A 720 -3.47 -22.41 23.90
CA PRO A 720 -4.58 -21.61 23.43
C PRO A 720 -4.88 -21.98 22.00
N THR A 721 -6.03 -22.61 21.78
CA THR A 721 -6.56 -22.81 20.43
C THR A 721 -7.14 -21.50 19.94
N ASP A 722 -6.97 -21.19 18.67
CA ASP A 722 -7.39 -19.91 18.01
C ASP A 722 -8.89 -19.58 18.15
N THR A 723 -9.69 -20.52 18.63
CA THR A 723 -11.14 -20.41 18.71
C THR A 723 -11.66 -19.98 20.08
N ASN A 724 -10.81 -19.87 21.12
CA ASN A 724 -11.25 -19.41 22.42
C ASN A 724 -10.55 -18.11 22.84
N PRO A 725 -11.21 -16.94 22.67
CA PRO A 725 -10.62 -15.64 23.04
C PRO A 725 -10.40 -15.45 24.55
N LEU A 726 -10.91 -16.35 25.38
CA LEU A 726 -10.93 -16.22 26.83
C LEU A 726 -9.97 -17.15 27.57
N THR A 727 -9.06 -17.86 26.87
CA THR A 727 -8.07 -18.70 27.57
C THR A 727 -7.08 -17.80 28.33
N PRO A 728 -7.05 -17.84 29.66
CA PRO A 728 -6.19 -16.96 30.45
C PRO A 728 -4.72 -17.31 30.20
N VAL A 729 -3.89 -16.28 30.19
CA VAL A 729 -2.42 -16.41 30.13
C VAL A 729 -1.91 -17.14 31.38
N VAL A 730 -0.98 -18.03 31.16
CA VAL A 730 -0.40 -18.83 32.26
C VAL A 730 0.61 -18.00 33.04
N GLY A 731 0.32 -17.77 34.30
CA GLY A 731 1.18 -17.08 35.24
C GLY A 731 1.05 -17.69 36.64
N VAL A 732 2.07 -17.52 37.47
CA VAL A 732 2.13 -17.99 38.84
C VAL A 732 2.42 -16.84 39.82
N ASP A 733 2.02 -17.01 41.06
CA ASP A 733 2.38 -16.09 42.14
C ASP A 733 3.93 -16.07 42.30
N PRO A 734 4.59 -14.92 42.09
CA PRO A 734 6.05 -14.83 42.16
C PRO A 734 6.61 -15.00 43.59
N GLN A 735 5.79 -14.88 44.61
CA GLN A 735 6.20 -15.10 45.96
C GLN A 735 6.14 -16.59 46.36
N ARG A 736 5.27 -17.33 45.67
CA ARG A 736 5.03 -18.75 45.94
C ARG A 736 5.78 -19.67 45.01
N PHE A 737 6.05 -19.25 43.79
CA PHE A 737 6.64 -20.08 42.75
C PHE A 737 7.89 -19.47 42.14
N LEU A 738 8.90 -20.31 41.96
CA LEU A 738 10.07 -20.00 41.13
C LEU A 738 9.81 -20.48 39.68
N VAL A 739 10.13 -19.63 38.71
CA VAL A 739 10.14 -19.99 37.29
C VAL A 739 11.57 -19.95 36.78
N TYR A 740 12.02 -21.00 36.12
CA TYR A 740 13.37 -21.14 35.60
C TYR A 740 13.39 -21.86 34.23
N ASP A 741 14.46 -21.72 33.49
CA ASP A 741 14.67 -22.42 32.23
C ASP A 741 14.90 -23.91 32.46
N CYS A 742 13.99 -24.76 31.97
CA CYS A 742 14.07 -26.21 32.18
C CYS A 742 15.38 -26.81 31.69
N ALA A 743 15.91 -26.33 30.58
CA ALA A 743 17.17 -26.82 29.99
C ALA A 743 18.41 -26.46 30.85
N LYS A 744 18.34 -25.37 31.59
CA LYS A 744 19.44 -24.92 32.51
C LYS A 744 19.33 -25.48 33.89
N GLY A 745 18.19 -26.05 34.26
CA GLY A 745 17.89 -26.57 35.58
C GLY A 745 17.75 -25.49 36.65
N VAL A 746 17.54 -25.90 37.90
CA VAL A 746 17.32 -24.99 39.02
C VAL A 746 18.53 -24.07 39.24
N PRO A 747 18.36 -22.75 39.32
CA PRO A 747 19.47 -21.81 39.54
C PRO A 747 20.26 -22.11 40.85
N ALA A 748 21.56 -21.95 40.78
CA ALA A 748 22.44 -22.21 41.94
C ALA A 748 22.10 -21.35 43.17
N SER A 749 21.58 -20.13 42.98
CA SER A 749 21.11 -19.24 44.03
C SER A 749 19.97 -19.81 44.87
N VAL A 750 19.19 -20.72 44.31
CA VAL A 750 18.10 -21.41 45.00
C VAL A 750 18.60 -22.64 45.73
N ARG A 751 19.72 -23.21 45.25
CA ARG A 751 20.36 -24.35 45.90
C ARG A 751 21.02 -24.01 47.25
N THR A 752 21.39 -22.74 47.45
CA THR A 752 22.10 -22.27 48.63
C THR A 752 21.21 -21.77 49.79
N THR A 753 19.89 -21.57 49.55
CA THR A 753 18.98 -21.08 50.59
C THR A 753 18.43 -22.17 51.48
N VAL A 754 18.81 -23.43 51.27
CA VAL A 754 18.57 -24.54 52.20
C VAL A 754 19.88 -24.88 52.89
N VAL A 755 20.24 -24.10 53.88
CA VAL A 755 21.33 -24.39 54.80
C VAL A 755 20.78 -25.18 56.01
N PRO A 756 21.58 -26.08 56.52
CA PRO A 756 21.24 -27.22 57.36
C PRO A 756 20.54 -26.90 58.65
#